data_387d1716613d2d7b46ed52e15081f232
#
_entry.id   387d1716613d2d7b46ed52e15081f232
#
_cell.length_a   1.000
_cell.length_b   1.000
_cell.length_c   1.000
_cell.angle_alpha   90.00
_cell.angle_beta   90.00
_cell.angle_gamma   90.00
#
_symmetry.space_group_name_H-M   'P 1'
#
loop_
_entity.id
_entity.type
_entity.pdbx_description
1 polymer ?
#
loop_
_entity_poly.entity_id
_entity_poly.type
_entity_poly.pdbx_seq_one_letter_code
_entity_poly.pdbx_strand_id
1 'polypeptide(L)'
;MLKAIVTSVVGICTRFPWPIIVLALVAAASAAVYSARHFAINTDVNKLISRELDWRQREAEFEKAFPGHFGSTLVVIDAPTAEYASRAAAELGTKLKAQPQLFRSVNDIGGSEFFARNGLLYRPTEDVASFAKGLGQAAPLVGTLVGDPSLRGLTRTLSLGLIGVQSKLTTLDALARPLSMASTTIEGVLAGRPASFSWQAMLNGQDPGPADLRRLIEVRPVLDFSALQPGQVSSKAIRQAASDLQLDKKYQARVRLTGSVPMADEEFATVQDGALENAIGTVITVLVILWLALKSARLIVAVFINLVVGLALTAAFGLMMVGALNMISVAFAVLFVGLGVDFGIQFSVRYRAERHDVPELAPALVQAAEKIGVPLTLAAAAVAAGFLSFLPTDYRGVSELGQIAGVGMLIAYVTSITLLPALITVLNPTGEAEPIGYSALAPIDRFLQVHRVPVIVGTLAVAVLGAPLLYYLTFDFDPIHLRSPKTESISTLLALGGDPQAGSNSVNIITASLNEAASAADKLRTLPQVLEVKTLLSFVPQDQDKKLGLIRDLNRQLGPALQKPGSSKPPTDADNIAALNGMADQLNKIAGNTTGAGADAAKRLAADAVKLAQANEETRARAQNAFIAPLETGIAQLRGFLTAQQISRDNLPAALKQLWVTPDGRARVEVAPKGDTNDTEVLRSFARAVLAVYPNATGGPISILESSRTVVRAFLEAGFYALVSIAILLWIVLRRFGDVLLTLVPLLLAGVVTLEICVLIDMPLNFANIIALPLLLGVGVAFKIYYILAWRSGRTNLLQSSLTRAVIWSALTTATAFGSLWLSQHPGTSSMGKLLALSLACTLAAAVLFQPALMGKPRSRAKRS
;
A
#
# COMPACT_ATOMS: atom_id res chain seq x y z
N MET A 1 -30.44 -21.74 35.15
CA MET A 1 -30.01 -20.40 35.55
C MET A 1 -30.03 -19.42 34.38
N LEU A 2 -29.25 -19.58 33.34
CA LEU A 2 -29.17 -18.66 32.15
C LEU A 2 -30.54 -18.42 31.50
N LYS A 3 -31.32 -19.48 31.24
CA LYS A 3 -32.68 -19.40 30.69
C LYS A 3 -33.57 -18.49 31.55
N ALA A 4 -33.56 -18.66 32.86
CA ALA A 4 -34.38 -17.87 33.79
C ALA A 4 -33.95 -16.39 33.80
N ILE A 5 -32.62 -16.13 33.72
CA ILE A 5 -32.11 -14.74 33.69
C ILE A 5 -32.62 -14.02 32.44
N VAL A 6 -32.41 -14.59 31.24
CA VAL A 6 -32.84 -13.95 29.99
C VAL A 6 -34.34 -13.73 29.96
N THR A 7 -35.13 -14.73 30.39
CA THR A 7 -36.60 -14.64 30.44
C THR A 7 -37.04 -13.52 31.42
N SER A 8 -36.41 -13.42 32.58
CA SER A 8 -36.71 -12.35 33.54
C SER A 8 -36.37 -10.96 33.01
N VAL A 9 -35.18 -10.82 32.35
CA VAL A 9 -34.76 -9.54 31.77
C VAL A 9 -35.75 -9.09 30.70
N VAL A 10 -36.10 -9.97 29.77
CA VAL A 10 -37.11 -9.66 28.74
C VAL A 10 -38.48 -9.34 29.36
N GLY A 11 -38.89 -10.08 30.39
CA GLY A 11 -40.13 -9.79 31.12
C GLY A 11 -40.15 -8.39 31.79
N ILE A 12 -39.03 -7.96 32.35
CA ILE A 12 -38.92 -6.60 32.93
C ILE A 12 -38.96 -5.56 31.79
N CYS A 13 -38.26 -5.77 30.69
CA CYS A 13 -38.22 -4.85 29.57
C CYS A 13 -39.57 -4.72 28.86
N THR A 14 -40.39 -5.78 28.82
CA THR A 14 -41.74 -5.73 28.29
C THR A 14 -42.70 -4.99 29.23
N ARG A 15 -42.48 -5.09 30.56
CA ARG A 15 -43.31 -4.44 31.56
C ARG A 15 -43.01 -2.90 31.66
N PHE A 16 -41.75 -2.54 31.47
CA PHE A 16 -41.28 -1.15 31.58
C PHE A 16 -40.53 -0.72 30.28
N PRO A 17 -41.21 -0.68 29.12
CA PRO A 17 -40.52 -0.45 27.84
C PRO A 17 -39.95 0.98 27.73
N TRP A 18 -40.71 2.02 28.16
CA TRP A 18 -40.27 3.40 28.00
C TRP A 18 -39.02 3.76 28.79
N PRO A 19 -38.89 3.41 30.10
CA PRO A 19 -37.63 3.66 30.83
C PRO A 19 -36.43 3.01 30.19
N ILE A 20 -36.55 1.79 29.65
CA ILE A 20 -35.44 1.07 28.94
C ILE A 20 -35.07 1.78 27.66
N ILE A 21 -36.04 2.20 26.83
CA ILE A 21 -35.81 2.92 25.60
C ILE A 21 -35.12 4.27 25.88
N VAL A 22 -35.63 5.05 26.82
CA VAL A 22 -35.08 6.36 27.19
C VAL A 22 -33.62 6.18 27.68
N LEU A 23 -33.38 5.23 28.59
CA LEU A 23 -32.03 4.94 29.09
C LEU A 23 -31.06 4.58 27.95
N ALA A 24 -31.50 3.69 27.05
CA ALA A 24 -30.68 3.26 25.90
C ALA A 24 -30.39 4.43 24.94
N LEU A 25 -31.38 5.29 24.65
CA LEU A 25 -31.18 6.45 23.77
C LEU A 25 -30.28 7.51 24.41
N VAL A 26 -30.45 7.77 25.74
CA VAL A 26 -29.54 8.68 26.45
C VAL A 26 -28.12 8.14 26.49
N ALA A 27 -27.94 6.84 26.74
CA ALA A 27 -26.64 6.20 26.70
C ALA A 27 -26.00 6.27 25.28
N ALA A 28 -26.81 6.02 24.24
CA ALA A 28 -26.34 6.13 22.86
C ALA A 28 -25.99 7.58 22.47
N ALA A 29 -26.77 8.56 22.86
CA ALA A 29 -26.49 9.96 22.62
C ALA A 29 -25.19 10.39 23.33
N SER A 30 -25.03 10.01 24.61
CA SER A 30 -23.79 10.25 25.37
C SER A 30 -22.57 9.58 24.72
N ALA A 31 -22.72 8.35 24.25
CA ALA A 31 -21.72 7.59 23.53
C ALA A 31 -21.34 8.28 22.21
N ALA A 32 -22.34 8.76 21.45
CA ALA A 32 -22.11 9.48 20.19
C ALA A 32 -21.36 10.79 20.42
N VAL A 33 -21.72 11.56 21.44
CA VAL A 33 -21.02 12.81 21.84
C VAL A 33 -19.58 12.50 22.26
N TYR A 34 -19.38 11.45 23.07
CA TYR A 34 -18.05 11.02 23.48
C TYR A 34 -17.19 10.64 22.25
N SER A 35 -17.73 9.80 21.37
CA SER A 35 -17.03 9.36 20.15
C SER A 35 -16.69 10.55 19.25
N ALA A 36 -17.62 11.51 19.06
CA ALA A 36 -17.35 12.69 18.23
C ALA A 36 -16.23 13.59 18.79
N ARG A 37 -16.12 13.67 20.13
CA ARG A 37 -15.10 14.51 20.80
C ARG A 37 -13.72 13.84 20.90
N HIS A 38 -13.67 12.51 20.94
CA HIS A 38 -12.45 11.74 21.15
C HIS A 38 -12.07 10.90 19.91
N PHE A 39 -12.74 11.13 18.79
CA PHE A 39 -12.44 10.41 17.55
C PHE A 39 -11.02 10.73 17.10
N ALA A 40 -10.18 9.71 17.11
CA ALA A 40 -8.81 9.80 16.63
C ALA A 40 -8.47 8.54 15.83
N ILE A 41 -7.79 8.72 14.71
CA ILE A 41 -7.25 7.62 13.90
C ILE A 41 -5.73 7.70 13.92
N ASN A 42 -5.10 6.58 14.20
CA ASN A 42 -3.67 6.43 14.11
C ASN A 42 -3.32 5.76 12.78
N THR A 43 -2.77 6.53 11.86
CA THR A 43 -2.37 6.07 10.52
C THR A 43 -0.95 5.51 10.47
N ASP A 44 -0.24 5.45 11.61
CA ASP A 44 1.11 4.90 11.69
C ASP A 44 1.08 3.37 11.61
N VAL A 45 1.35 2.84 10.42
CA VAL A 45 1.39 1.39 10.13
C VAL A 45 2.43 0.67 11.02
N ASN A 46 3.46 1.39 11.46
CA ASN A 46 4.49 0.83 12.34
C ASN A 46 3.97 0.45 13.74
N LYS A 47 2.84 0.99 14.14
CA LYS A 47 2.20 0.67 15.43
C LYS A 47 1.29 -0.55 15.36
N LEU A 48 1.04 -1.11 14.18
CA LEU A 48 0.21 -2.30 14.02
C LEU A 48 0.85 -3.57 14.57
N ILE A 49 2.17 -3.58 14.75
CA ILE A 49 2.93 -4.71 15.31
C ILE A 49 3.57 -4.28 16.64
N SER A 50 3.64 -5.21 17.58
CA SER A 50 4.18 -4.96 18.93
C SER A 50 5.60 -4.40 18.86
N ARG A 51 5.87 -3.31 19.60
CA ARG A 51 7.22 -2.72 19.73
C ARG A 51 8.14 -3.53 20.62
N GLU A 52 7.62 -4.52 21.33
CA GLU A 52 8.38 -5.36 22.25
C GLU A 52 9.20 -6.43 21.53
N LEU A 53 8.90 -6.71 20.26
CA LEU A 53 9.62 -7.65 19.41
C LEU A 53 11.06 -7.18 19.14
N ASP A 54 12.02 -8.08 19.21
CA ASP A 54 13.45 -7.77 19.06
C ASP A 54 13.77 -7.04 17.75
N TRP A 55 13.15 -7.47 16.64
CA TRP A 55 13.37 -6.82 15.35
C TRP A 55 12.78 -5.40 15.29
N ARG A 56 11.67 -5.14 15.99
CA ARG A 56 11.08 -3.80 16.14
C ARG A 56 11.93 -2.89 17.02
N GLN A 57 12.54 -3.44 18.06
CA GLN A 57 13.46 -2.69 18.91
C GLN A 57 14.71 -2.28 18.12
N ARG A 58 15.27 -3.19 17.29
CA ARG A 58 16.38 -2.86 16.39
C ARG A 58 16.02 -1.78 15.37
N GLU A 59 14.83 -1.83 14.80
CA GLU A 59 14.34 -0.81 13.88
C GLU A 59 14.20 0.54 14.58
N ALA A 60 13.63 0.57 15.78
CA ALA A 60 13.50 1.79 16.59
C ALA A 60 14.87 2.35 17.03
N GLU A 61 15.84 1.49 17.33
CA GLU A 61 17.22 1.89 17.61
C GLU A 61 17.85 2.55 16.36
N PHE A 62 17.67 1.95 15.19
CA PHE A 62 18.15 2.52 13.94
C PHE A 62 17.48 3.86 13.63
N GLU A 63 16.18 3.97 13.80
CA GLU A 63 15.43 5.23 13.62
C GLU A 63 15.94 6.33 14.56
N LYS A 64 16.23 5.98 15.81
CA LYS A 64 16.81 6.93 16.79
C LYS A 64 18.25 7.33 16.43
N ALA A 65 19.05 6.39 15.95
CA ALA A 65 20.44 6.63 15.57
C ALA A 65 20.55 7.45 14.28
N PHE A 66 19.70 7.16 13.30
CA PHE A 66 19.71 7.77 11.97
C PHE A 66 18.32 8.30 11.57
N PRO A 67 17.79 9.30 12.28
CA PRO A 67 16.46 9.85 12.03
C PRO A 67 16.31 10.43 10.61
N GLY A 68 17.45 10.59 9.90
CA GLY A 68 17.60 11.03 8.55
C GLY A 68 16.86 10.20 7.49
N HIS A 69 16.53 8.97 7.77
CA HIS A 69 16.00 8.02 6.80
C HIS A 69 14.49 7.78 6.88
N PHE A 70 13.80 8.42 7.82
CA PHE A 70 12.38 8.17 8.08
C PHE A 70 11.51 9.40 7.85
N GLY A 71 10.26 9.17 7.49
CA GLY A 71 9.26 10.24 7.33
C GLY A 71 9.58 11.19 6.18
N SER A 72 10.11 10.66 5.06
CA SER A 72 10.46 11.45 3.88
C SER A 72 9.45 11.27 2.74
N THR A 73 9.38 12.31 1.91
CA THR A 73 8.78 12.32 0.59
C THR A 73 9.92 12.33 -0.43
N LEU A 74 9.94 11.39 -1.35
CA LEU A 74 10.84 11.37 -2.47
C LEU A 74 10.15 11.99 -3.67
N VAL A 75 10.66 13.14 -4.11
CA VAL A 75 10.20 13.84 -5.31
C VAL A 75 11.00 13.31 -6.49
N VAL A 76 10.32 12.69 -7.43
CA VAL A 76 10.90 12.09 -8.64
C VAL A 76 10.60 13.02 -9.80
N ILE A 77 11.63 13.48 -10.46
CA ILE A 77 11.55 14.41 -11.58
C ILE A 77 12.13 13.73 -12.80
N ASP A 78 11.28 13.39 -13.75
CA ASP A 78 11.68 12.82 -15.05
C ASP A 78 11.56 13.89 -16.13
N ALA A 79 12.56 14.00 -17.01
CA ALA A 79 12.56 14.93 -18.11
C ALA A 79 13.19 14.29 -19.36
N PRO A 80 12.95 14.83 -20.57
CA PRO A 80 13.47 14.26 -21.81
C PRO A 80 15.00 14.27 -21.93
N THR A 81 15.67 15.15 -21.19
CA THR A 81 17.14 15.23 -21.15
C THR A 81 17.62 15.38 -19.71
N ALA A 82 18.84 14.92 -19.45
CA ALA A 82 19.48 15.00 -18.13
C ALA A 82 19.67 16.46 -17.67
N GLU A 83 19.90 17.35 -18.61
CA GLU A 83 20.05 18.78 -18.33
C GLU A 83 18.73 19.41 -17.87
N TYR A 84 17.62 19.07 -18.53
CA TYR A 84 16.29 19.52 -18.14
C TYR A 84 15.89 18.96 -16.78
N ALA A 85 16.14 17.68 -16.53
CA ALA A 85 15.89 17.08 -15.23
C ALA A 85 16.67 17.79 -14.11
N SER A 86 17.95 18.12 -14.36
CA SER A 86 18.80 18.81 -13.39
C SER A 86 18.33 20.25 -13.11
N ARG A 87 17.91 20.99 -14.15
CA ARG A 87 17.40 22.36 -13.97
C ARG A 87 16.07 22.38 -13.23
N ALA A 88 15.16 21.48 -13.60
CA ALA A 88 13.88 21.35 -12.93
C ALA A 88 14.07 21.02 -11.44
N ALA A 89 15.00 20.10 -11.12
CA ALA A 89 15.31 19.73 -9.74
C ALA A 89 15.91 20.92 -8.95
N ALA A 90 16.82 21.67 -9.54
CA ALA A 90 17.46 22.81 -8.89
C ALA A 90 16.44 23.94 -8.60
N GLU A 91 15.59 24.30 -9.57
CA GLU A 91 14.56 25.33 -9.39
C GLU A 91 13.53 24.91 -8.33
N LEU A 92 13.04 23.67 -8.41
CA LEU A 92 12.09 23.13 -7.43
C LEU A 92 12.72 23.06 -6.04
N GLY A 93 13.93 22.50 -5.92
CA GLY A 93 14.66 22.39 -4.67
C GLY A 93 14.87 23.74 -4.00
N THR A 94 15.22 24.78 -4.77
CA THR A 94 15.37 26.15 -4.26
C THR A 94 14.05 26.71 -3.73
N LYS A 95 12.95 26.53 -4.49
CA LYS A 95 11.61 26.99 -4.06
C LYS A 95 11.12 26.28 -2.81
N LEU A 96 11.39 24.96 -2.67
CA LEU A 96 11.03 24.21 -1.47
C LEU A 96 11.87 24.61 -0.26
N LYS A 97 13.18 24.83 -0.41
CA LYS A 97 14.06 25.31 0.67
C LYS A 97 13.63 26.65 1.25
N ALA A 98 12.97 27.49 0.44
CA ALA A 98 12.44 28.77 0.88
C ALA A 98 11.20 28.67 1.80
N GLN A 99 10.70 27.45 2.07
CA GLN A 99 9.49 27.19 2.87
C GLN A 99 9.80 26.32 4.11
N PRO A 100 10.62 26.78 5.07
CA PRO A 100 11.04 25.98 6.23
C PRO A 100 9.89 25.62 7.19
N GLN A 101 8.78 26.34 7.13
CA GLN A 101 7.57 26.04 7.88
C GLN A 101 6.87 24.75 7.41
N LEU A 102 7.06 24.34 6.15
CA LEU A 102 6.49 23.14 5.57
C LEU A 102 7.50 22.00 5.42
N PHE A 103 8.79 22.32 5.28
CA PHE A 103 9.84 21.37 5.00
C PHE A 103 11.01 21.54 5.96
N ARG A 104 11.27 20.49 6.75
CA ARG A 104 12.40 20.44 7.69
C ARG A 104 13.75 20.36 6.97
N SER A 105 13.79 19.60 5.87
CA SER A 105 14.97 19.51 5.00
C SER A 105 14.55 19.22 3.56
N VAL A 106 15.33 19.72 2.61
CA VAL A 106 15.18 19.49 1.17
C VAL A 106 16.57 19.17 0.63
N ASN A 107 16.81 17.91 0.27
CA ASN A 107 18.09 17.39 -0.19
C ASN A 107 17.98 16.99 -1.66
N ASP A 108 18.61 17.73 -2.54
CA ASP A 108 18.85 17.28 -3.91
C ASP A 108 19.99 16.24 -3.88
N ILE A 109 19.66 14.97 -4.07
CA ILE A 109 20.61 13.85 -3.91
C ILE A 109 21.73 13.93 -4.95
N GLY A 110 21.42 14.36 -6.17
CA GLY A 110 22.38 14.45 -7.28
C GLY A 110 22.97 15.84 -7.53
N GLY A 111 22.32 16.88 -7.02
CA GLY A 111 22.66 18.28 -7.28
C GLY A 111 23.43 18.97 -6.17
N SER A 112 23.91 18.23 -5.14
CA SER A 112 24.73 18.87 -4.10
C SER A 112 26.04 19.41 -4.69
N GLU A 113 26.48 20.59 -4.25
CA GLU A 113 27.73 21.23 -4.71
C GLU A 113 28.95 20.30 -4.56
N PHE A 114 28.95 19.44 -3.54
CA PHE A 114 30.02 18.47 -3.30
C PHE A 114 30.10 17.45 -4.44
N PHE A 115 28.98 16.83 -4.84
CA PHE A 115 28.96 15.84 -5.94
C PHE A 115 29.08 16.53 -7.31
N ALA A 116 28.51 17.73 -7.49
CA ALA A 116 28.69 18.52 -8.70
C ALA A 116 30.17 18.84 -8.97
N ARG A 117 30.95 19.04 -7.91
CA ARG A 117 32.41 19.29 -8.02
C ARG A 117 33.21 18.00 -8.20
N ASN A 118 32.90 16.96 -7.43
CA ASN A 118 33.76 15.79 -7.28
C ASN A 118 33.24 14.52 -8.03
N GLY A 119 32.17 14.64 -8.80
CA GLY A 119 31.49 13.49 -9.43
C GLY A 119 32.39 12.61 -10.31
N LEU A 120 33.38 13.21 -10.99
CA LEU A 120 34.34 12.45 -11.82
C LEU A 120 35.22 11.50 -10.98
N LEU A 121 35.50 11.82 -9.72
CA LEU A 121 36.32 10.98 -8.86
C LEU A 121 35.68 9.64 -8.52
N TYR A 122 34.35 9.54 -8.64
CA TYR A 122 33.58 8.31 -8.37
C TYR A 122 33.47 7.38 -9.59
N ARG A 123 33.90 7.84 -10.78
CA ARG A 123 33.93 6.99 -11.98
C ARG A 123 35.20 6.15 -12.01
N PRO A 124 35.20 5.01 -12.74
CA PRO A 124 36.41 4.25 -13.03
C PRO A 124 37.51 5.13 -13.67
N THR A 125 38.77 4.85 -13.37
CA THR A 125 39.87 5.68 -13.86
C THR A 125 39.96 5.72 -15.39
N GLU A 126 39.63 4.61 -16.05
CA GLU A 126 39.57 4.46 -17.51
C GLU A 126 38.51 5.37 -18.14
N ASP A 127 37.34 5.47 -17.50
CA ASP A 127 36.25 6.35 -17.96
C ASP A 127 36.67 7.82 -17.85
N VAL A 128 37.32 8.20 -16.74
CA VAL A 128 37.82 9.55 -16.52
C VAL A 128 38.89 9.88 -17.57
N ALA A 129 39.78 8.95 -17.90
CA ALA A 129 40.82 9.12 -18.91
C ALA A 129 40.20 9.29 -20.32
N SER A 130 39.24 8.45 -20.67
CA SER A 130 38.52 8.52 -21.96
C SER A 130 37.75 9.84 -22.08
N PHE A 131 37.05 10.26 -21.03
CA PHE A 131 36.32 11.52 -20.95
C PHE A 131 37.27 12.72 -21.08
N ALA A 132 38.40 12.72 -20.35
CA ALA A 132 39.40 13.79 -20.40
C ALA A 132 40.05 13.90 -21.79
N LYS A 133 40.37 12.76 -22.42
CA LYS A 133 40.94 12.73 -23.77
C LYS A 133 39.98 13.30 -24.81
N GLY A 134 38.72 12.78 -24.81
CA GLY A 134 37.69 13.20 -25.76
C GLY A 134 37.40 14.72 -25.64
N LEU A 135 37.24 15.21 -24.40
CA LEU A 135 36.89 16.60 -24.15
C LEU A 135 38.08 17.52 -24.42
N GLY A 136 39.32 17.09 -24.13
CA GLY A 136 40.54 17.83 -24.47
C GLY A 136 40.70 18.01 -25.98
N GLN A 137 40.42 17.00 -26.77
CA GLN A 137 40.37 17.08 -28.24
C GLN A 137 39.27 18.03 -28.73
N ALA A 138 38.14 18.09 -28.04
CA ALA A 138 37.04 18.99 -28.38
C ALA A 138 37.21 20.42 -27.85
N ALA A 139 38.29 20.75 -27.12
CA ALA A 139 38.51 22.08 -26.52
C ALA A 139 38.32 23.28 -27.46
N PRO A 140 38.78 23.27 -28.73
CA PRO A 140 38.52 24.37 -29.67
C PRO A 140 37.05 24.56 -30.00
N LEU A 141 36.30 23.44 -30.13
CA LEU A 141 34.86 23.44 -30.40
C LEU A 141 34.08 24.00 -29.17
N VAL A 142 34.42 23.50 -27.98
CA VAL A 142 33.85 24.01 -26.73
C VAL A 142 34.15 25.50 -26.53
N GLY A 143 35.37 25.93 -26.83
CA GLY A 143 35.74 27.33 -26.74
C GLY A 143 34.94 28.24 -27.68
N THR A 144 34.61 27.78 -28.88
CA THR A 144 33.77 28.50 -29.81
C THR A 144 32.35 28.66 -29.30
N LEU A 145 31.76 27.57 -28.74
CA LEU A 145 30.40 27.57 -28.16
C LEU A 145 30.31 28.43 -26.90
N VAL A 146 31.33 28.42 -26.03
CA VAL A 146 31.36 29.24 -24.82
C VAL A 146 31.55 30.70 -25.17
N GLY A 147 32.32 30.99 -26.23
CA GLY A 147 32.58 32.35 -26.70
C GLY A 147 31.37 33.00 -27.39
N ASP A 148 30.50 32.21 -27.99
CA ASP A 148 29.27 32.66 -28.66
C ASP A 148 28.12 31.63 -28.37
N PRO A 149 27.46 31.68 -27.19
CA PRO A 149 26.38 30.77 -26.85
C PRO A 149 25.09 31.19 -27.57
N SER A 150 25.05 30.99 -28.89
CA SER A 150 23.94 31.34 -29.77
C SER A 150 23.81 30.35 -30.93
N LEU A 151 22.74 30.47 -31.74
CA LEU A 151 22.60 29.68 -32.99
C LEU A 151 23.80 29.96 -33.93
N ARG A 152 24.27 31.21 -34.02
CA ARG A 152 25.46 31.54 -34.78
C ARG A 152 26.69 30.78 -34.28
N GLY A 153 26.94 30.75 -32.99
CA GLY A 153 28.07 30.01 -32.40
C GLY A 153 27.95 28.51 -32.61
N LEU A 154 26.72 27.95 -32.52
CA LEU A 154 26.45 26.54 -32.80
C LEU A 154 26.77 26.18 -34.26
N THR A 155 26.28 26.96 -35.23
CA THR A 155 26.55 26.74 -36.64
C THR A 155 28.04 26.87 -36.94
N ARG A 156 28.76 27.84 -36.33
CA ARG A 156 30.21 28.00 -36.46
C ARG A 156 30.94 26.76 -35.92
N THR A 157 30.53 26.22 -34.79
CA THR A 157 31.14 25.02 -34.23
C THR A 157 30.96 23.81 -35.13
N LEU A 158 29.75 23.61 -35.69
CA LEU A 158 29.51 22.56 -36.68
C LEU A 158 30.33 22.74 -37.93
N SER A 159 30.47 23.99 -38.41
CA SER A 159 31.34 24.32 -39.55
C SER A 159 32.78 23.93 -39.30
N LEU A 160 33.33 24.17 -38.12
CA LEU A 160 34.67 23.71 -37.75
C LEU A 160 34.79 22.19 -37.77
N GLY A 161 33.77 21.43 -37.32
CA GLY A 161 33.71 19.98 -37.42
C GLY A 161 33.71 19.49 -38.89
N LEU A 162 32.97 20.20 -39.76
CA LEU A 162 32.91 19.91 -41.21
C LEU A 162 34.26 20.21 -41.92
N ILE A 163 34.98 21.26 -41.50
CA ILE A 163 36.36 21.52 -41.99
C ILE A 163 37.25 20.34 -41.60
N GLY A 164 37.08 19.76 -40.41
CA GLY A 164 37.80 18.54 -40.01
C GLY A 164 37.53 17.36 -40.95
N VAL A 165 36.31 17.19 -41.47
CA VAL A 165 35.98 16.19 -42.48
C VAL A 165 36.70 16.48 -43.82
N GLN A 166 36.67 17.74 -44.28
CA GLN A 166 37.38 18.15 -45.50
C GLN A 166 38.91 17.91 -45.42
N SER A 167 39.44 18.12 -44.22
CA SER A 167 40.88 17.93 -43.97
C SER A 167 41.23 16.46 -43.64
N LYS A 168 40.27 15.56 -43.76
CA LYS A 168 40.44 14.12 -43.47
C LYS A 168 40.88 13.79 -42.02
N LEU A 169 40.68 14.74 -41.10
CA LEU A 169 40.92 14.53 -39.67
C LEU A 169 39.85 13.69 -39.03
N THR A 170 38.65 13.69 -39.58
CA THR A 170 37.50 12.85 -39.16
C THR A 170 36.66 12.46 -40.38
N THR A 171 35.67 11.58 -40.20
CA THR A 171 34.76 11.16 -41.28
C THR A 171 33.36 11.78 -41.07
N LEU A 172 32.58 11.91 -42.13
CA LEU A 172 31.21 12.40 -42.04
C LEU A 172 30.33 11.43 -41.24
N ASP A 173 30.60 10.12 -41.34
CA ASP A 173 29.88 9.11 -40.53
C ASP A 173 30.17 9.21 -39.03
N ALA A 174 31.35 9.65 -38.64
CA ALA A 174 31.65 9.95 -37.23
C ALA A 174 30.81 11.12 -36.71
N LEU A 175 30.34 12.03 -37.54
CA LEU A 175 29.45 13.13 -37.22
C LEU A 175 27.94 12.79 -37.37
N ALA A 176 27.61 11.57 -37.86
CA ALA A 176 26.20 11.19 -38.14
C ALA A 176 25.29 11.41 -36.92
N ARG A 177 25.72 10.98 -35.75
CA ARG A 177 24.95 11.11 -34.49
C ARG A 177 24.71 12.57 -34.11
N PRO A 178 25.70 13.42 -33.89
CA PRO A 178 25.46 14.84 -33.56
C PRO A 178 24.65 15.58 -34.61
N LEU A 179 24.83 15.31 -35.91
CA LEU A 179 24.03 15.91 -36.98
C LEU A 179 22.56 15.46 -36.91
N SER A 180 22.31 14.17 -36.72
CA SER A 180 20.97 13.62 -36.58
C SER A 180 20.26 14.16 -35.32
N MET A 181 20.94 14.24 -34.18
CA MET A 181 20.37 14.80 -32.95
C MET A 181 20.03 16.29 -33.13
N ALA A 182 20.87 17.05 -33.78
CA ALA A 182 20.61 18.46 -34.08
C ALA A 182 19.39 18.64 -35.01
N SER A 183 19.29 17.81 -36.06
CA SER A 183 18.14 17.79 -36.97
C SER A 183 16.86 17.47 -36.21
N THR A 184 16.84 16.40 -35.42
CA THR A 184 15.68 16.01 -34.60
C THR A 184 15.25 17.12 -33.64
N THR A 185 16.18 17.84 -33.03
CA THR A 185 15.88 19.00 -32.17
C THR A 185 15.22 20.13 -32.96
N ILE A 186 15.75 20.48 -34.12
CA ILE A 186 15.19 21.53 -35.00
C ILE A 186 13.80 21.13 -35.48
N GLU A 187 13.62 19.89 -35.96
CA GLU A 187 12.30 19.36 -36.38
C GLU A 187 11.26 19.46 -35.26
N GLY A 188 11.65 19.12 -34.02
CA GLY A 188 10.78 19.27 -32.85
C GLY A 188 10.33 20.73 -32.65
N VAL A 189 11.28 21.69 -32.74
CA VAL A 189 10.97 23.12 -32.62
C VAL A 189 10.08 23.62 -33.75
N LEU A 190 10.37 23.22 -34.99
CA LEU A 190 9.59 23.60 -36.18
C LEU A 190 8.14 23.05 -36.12
N ALA A 191 7.97 21.86 -35.54
CA ALA A 191 6.66 21.25 -35.32
C ALA A 191 5.91 21.87 -34.11
N GLY A 192 6.45 22.92 -33.46
CA GLY A 192 5.86 23.53 -32.28
C GLY A 192 5.89 22.65 -31.03
N ARG A 193 6.63 21.53 -31.07
CA ARG A 193 6.79 20.64 -29.92
C ARG A 193 7.95 21.13 -29.06
N PRO A 194 7.89 20.99 -27.75
CA PRO A 194 9.04 21.22 -26.89
C PRO A 194 10.20 20.30 -27.32
N ALA A 195 11.39 20.88 -27.46
CA ALA A 195 12.58 20.16 -27.88
C ALA A 195 13.80 20.65 -27.08
N SER A 196 14.73 19.71 -26.80
CA SER A 196 15.98 20.01 -26.10
C SER A 196 17.09 19.13 -26.65
N PHE A 197 18.24 19.72 -26.91
CA PHE A 197 19.43 19.00 -27.32
C PHE A 197 20.19 18.51 -26.09
N SER A 198 20.42 17.17 -26.00
CA SER A 198 21.20 16.63 -24.90
C SER A 198 22.70 16.59 -25.24
N TRP A 199 23.44 17.51 -24.68
CA TRP A 199 24.91 17.57 -24.80
C TRP A 199 25.56 16.38 -24.11
N GLN A 200 24.99 15.91 -23.00
CA GLN A 200 25.48 14.73 -22.29
C GLN A 200 25.33 13.46 -23.13
N ALA A 201 24.18 13.24 -23.78
CA ALA A 201 23.96 12.08 -24.65
C ALA A 201 24.88 12.11 -25.86
N MET A 202 25.13 13.31 -26.41
CA MET A 202 26.10 13.50 -27.52
C MET A 202 27.52 13.12 -27.09
N LEU A 203 27.99 13.59 -25.94
CA LEU A 203 29.34 13.32 -25.43
C LEU A 203 29.55 11.85 -25.00
N ASN A 204 28.54 11.24 -24.40
CA ASN A 204 28.61 9.84 -23.97
C ASN A 204 28.52 8.83 -25.12
N GLY A 205 28.08 9.27 -26.31
CA GLY A 205 27.93 8.38 -27.48
C GLY A 205 26.83 7.34 -27.38
N GLN A 206 26.05 7.34 -26.32
CA GLN A 206 24.94 6.39 -26.04
C GLN A 206 23.65 7.16 -25.73
N ASP A 207 22.52 6.53 -25.97
CA ASP A 207 21.24 7.08 -25.54
C ASP A 207 21.11 7.01 -24.02
N PRO A 208 20.58 8.08 -23.39
CA PRO A 208 20.47 8.14 -21.94
C PRO A 208 19.51 7.08 -21.43
N GLY A 209 19.92 6.36 -20.40
CA GLY A 209 19.04 5.44 -19.68
C GLY A 209 18.02 6.18 -18.82
N PRO A 210 16.98 5.46 -18.31
CA PRO A 210 15.96 6.08 -17.43
C PRO A 210 16.56 6.80 -16.22
N ALA A 211 17.64 6.28 -15.64
CA ALA A 211 18.33 6.88 -14.50
C ALA A 211 19.00 8.22 -14.86
N ASP A 212 19.50 8.37 -16.08
CA ASP A 212 20.12 9.62 -16.53
C ASP A 212 19.10 10.75 -16.68
N LEU A 213 17.88 10.39 -17.11
CA LEU A 213 16.76 11.31 -17.34
C LEU A 213 15.99 11.68 -16.08
N ARG A 214 16.41 11.13 -14.93
CA ARG A 214 15.73 11.26 -13.63
C ARG A 214 16.58 12.06 -12.64
N ARG A 215 15.89 12.86 -11.80
CA ARG A 215 16.47 13.48 -10.60
C ARG A 215 15.57 13.21 -9.41
N LEU A 216 16.21 13.06 -8.24
CA LEU A 216 15.56 12.74 -6.99
C LEU A 216 15.83 13.83 -5.97
N ILE A 217 14.75 14.38 -5.37
CA ILE A 217 14.86 15.29 -4.24
C ILE A 217 14.21 14.60 -3.05
N GLU A 218 14.97 14.40 -1.99
CA GLU A 218 14.43 13.94 -0.71
C GLU A 218 13.96 15.14 0.10
N VAL A 219 12.69 15.13 0.46
CA VAL A 219 12.04 16.19 1.23
C VAL A 219 11.53 15.62 2.54
N ARG A 220 11.83 16.27 3.65
CA ARG A 220 11.24 15.95 4.95
C ARG A 220 10.19 16.97 5.31
N PRO A 221 8.91 16.60 5.22
CA PRO A 221 7.83 17.50 5.56
C PRO A 221 7.71 17.70 7.07
N VAL A 222 7.08 18.81 7.45
CA VAL A 222 6.47 18.98 8.77
C VAL A 222 5.12 18.30 8.72
N LEU A 223 4.94 17.24 9.53
CA LEU A 223 3.71 16.43 9.53
C LEU A 223 2.73 16.96 10.58
N ASP A 224 1.46 17.05 10.20
CA ASP A 224 0.35 17.35 11.09
C ASP A 224 -0.40 16.05 11.46
N PHE A 225 -0.01 15.44 12.55
CA PHE A 225 -0.64 14.20 13.04
C PHE A 225 -2.06 14.38 13.61
N SER A 226 -2.59 15.62 13.65
CA SER A 226 -4.00 15.86 13.95
C SER A 226 -4.90 15.69 12.72
N ALA A 227 -4.32 15.76 11.52
CA ALA A 227 -5.00 15.53 10.26
C ALA A 227 -5.04 14.04 9.89
N LEU A 228 -6.08 13.63 9.17
CA LEU A 228 -6.21 12.25 8.64
C LEU A 228 -5.14 11.89 7.61
N GLN A 229 -4.56 12.89 6.95
CA GLN A 229 -3.47 12.78 5.99
C GLN A 229 -2.36 13.74 6.41
N PRO A 230 -1.44 13.34 7.30
CA PRO A 230 -0.45 14.22 7.92
C PRO A 230 0.48 14.96 6.94
N GLY A 231 0.75 14.38 5.78
CA GLY A 231 1.63 14.93 4.74
C GLY A 231 0.92 15.66 3.61
N GLN A 232 -0.42 15.74 3.62
CA GLN A 232 -1.19 16.28 2.50
C GLN A 232 -0.83 17.74 2.16
N VAL A 233 -0.64 18.56 3.19
CA VAL A 233 -0.30 19.99 3.02
C VAL A 233 1.05 20.12 2.31
N SER A 234 2.05 19.36 2.72
CA SER A 234 3.37 19.36 2.11
C SER A 234 3.36 18.78 0.69
N SER A 235 2.64 17.70 0.45
CA SER A 235 2.48 17.11 -0.89
C SER A 235 1.79 18.07 -1.86
N LYS A 236 0.74 18.77 -1.43
CA LYS A 236 0.10 19.83 -2.22
C LYS A 236 1.05 21.00 -2.49
N ALA A 237 1.84 21.43 -1.50
CA ALA A 237 2.79 22.52 -1.67
C ALA A 237 3.91 22.17 -2.68
N ILE A 238 4.39 20.92 -2.71
CA ILE A 238 5.35 20.46 -3.71
C ILE A 238 4.75 20.53 -5.12
N ARG A 239 3.54 20.01 -5.32
CA ARG A 239 2.84 20.04 -6.61
C ARG A 239 2.55 21.48 -7.06
N GLN A 240 2.13 22.34 -6.13
CA GLN A 240 1.89 23.76 -6.40
C GLN A 240 3.18 24.46 -6.79
N ALA A 241 4.30 24.22 -6.10
CA ALA A 241 5.59 24.78 -6.45
C ALA A 241 6.04 24.35 -7.85
N ALA A 242 5.86 23.09 -8.23
CA ALA A 242 6.16 22.59 -9.57
C ALA A 242 5.28 23.25 -10.65
N SER A 243 4.00 23.45 -10.37
CA SER A 243 3.05 24.15 -11.25
C SER A 243 3.38 25.63 -11.39
N ASP A 244 3.66 26.33 -10.30
CA ASP A 244 4.02 27.75 -10.30
C ASP A 244 5.30 28.01 -11.13
N LEU A 245 6.25 27.09 -11.06
CA LEU A 245 7.48 27.14 -11.86
C LEU A 245 7.27 26.70 -13.31
N GLN A 246 6.08 26.21 -13.65
CA GLN A 246 5.71 25.68 -14.98
C GLN A 246 6.74 24.65 -15.49
N LEU A 247 7.16 23.73 -14.62
CA LEU A 247 8.22 22.76 -14.92
C LEU A 247 7.84 21.83 -16.08
N ASP A 248 6.54 21.54 -16.23
CA ASP A 248 5.97 20.77 -17.34
C ASP A 248 6.15 21.49 -18.68
N LYS A 249 5.92 22.81 -18.74
CA LYS A 249 6.07 23.60 -19.96
C LYS A 249 7.52 23.97 -20.26
N LYS A 250 8.26 24.36 -19.22
CA LYS A 250 9.63 24.85 -19.33
C LYS A 250 10.65 23.76 -19.64
N TYR A 251 10.48 22.59 -18.99
CA TYR A 251 11.44 21.48 -19.04
C TYR A 251 10.81 20.17 -19.49
N GLN A 252 9.52 20.14 -19.82
CA GLN A 252 8.75 18.89 -20.01
C GLN A 252 8.93 17.93 -18.86
N ALA A 253 9.17 18.48 -17.66
CA ALA A 253 9.47 17.70 -16.49
C ALA A 253 8.18 17.18 -15.85
N ARG A 254 8.13 15.88 -15.62
CA ARG A 254 7.07 15.23 -14.86
C ARG A 254 7.53 15.07 -13.42
N VAL A 255 6.83 15.71 -12.51
CA VAL A 255 7.08 15.62 -11.06
C VAL A 255 6.11 14.62 -10.46
N ARG A 256 6.63 13.61 -9.76
CA ARG A 256 5.87 12.56 -9.08
C ARG A 256 6.37 12.41 -7.64
N LEU A 257 5.47 12.02 -6.75
CA LEU A 257 5.78 11.86 -5.33
C LEU A 257 5.72 10.39 -4.93
N THR A 258 6.68 9.94 -4.13
CA THR A 258 6.68 8.62 -3.47
C THR A 258 7.38 8.73 -2.11
N GLY A 259 7.57 7.62 -1.42
CA GLY A 259 8.14 7.57 -0.07
C GLY A 259 7.08 7.36 1.00
N SER A 260 7.53 7.21 2.25
CA SER A 260 6.66 6.78 3.35
C SER A 260 5.47 7.71 3.60
N VAL A 261 5.66 9.03 3.42
CA VAL A 261 4.61 10.03 3.69
C VAL A 261 3.52 10.02 2.60
N PRO A 262 3.81 10.21 1.30
CA PRO A 262 2.77 10.16 0.27
C PRO A 262 2.06 8.82 0.20
N MET A 263 2.79 7.70 0.42
CA MET A 263 2.18 6.38 0.42
C MET A 263 1.15 6.20 1.53
N ALA A 264 1.45 6.69 2.75
CA ALA A 264 0.51 6.61 3.86
C ALA A 264 -0.72 7.51 3.64
N ASP A 265 -0.52 8.73 3.12
CA ASP A 265 -1.61 9.66 2.83
C ASP A 265 -2.55 9.12 1.72
N GLU A 266 -1.98 8.58 0.64
CA GLU A 266 -2.75 8.02 -0.47
C GLU A 266 -3.43 6.70 -0.11
N GLU A 267 -2.82 5.87 0.73
CA GLU A 267 -3.43 4.66 1.27
C GLU A 267 -4.70 5.01 2.05
N PHE A 268 -4.62 6.01 2.94
CA PHE A 268 -5.78 6.48 3.66
C PHE A 268 -6.85 7.06 2.73
N ALA A 269 -6.45 7.82 1.70
CA ALA A 269 -7.38 8.36 0.71
C ALA A 269 -8.13 7.23 -0.02
N THR A 270 -7.45 6.15 -0.42
CA THR A 270 -8.08 5.00 -1.10
C THR A 270 -9.06 4.23 -0.22
N VAL A 271 -8.84 4.20 1.09
CA VAL A 271 -9.80 3.62 2.05
C VAL A 271 -11.02 4.53 2.20
N GLN A 272 -10.82 5.84 2.18
CA GLN A 272 -11.89 6.83 2.32
C GLN A 272 -12.73 6.95 1.03
N ASP A 273 -12.10 6.78 -0.14
CA ASP A 273 -12.78 6.86 -1.44
C ASP A 273 -13.88 5.81 -1.57
N GLY A 274 -15.09 6.25 -1.80
CA GLY A 274 -16.27 5.41 -1.92
C GLY A 274 -16.77 4.81 -0.59
N ALA A 275 -16.13 5.09 0.56
CA ALA A 275 -16.54 4.51 1.83
C ALA A 275 -17.97 4.91 2.23
N LEU A 276 -18.36 6.16 2.00
CA LEU A 276 -19.71 6.64 2.29
C LEU A 276 -20.75 5.97 1.37
N GLU A 277 -20.46 5.87 0.08
CA GLU A 277 -21.34 5.25 -0.91
C GLU A 277 -21.52 3.75 -0.62
N ASN A 278 -20.42 3.07 -0.28
CA ASN A 278 -20.45 1.67 0.11
C ASN A 278 -21.22 1.46 1.44
N ALA A 279 -21.05 2.36 2.40
CA ALA A 279 -21.80 2.31 3.67
C ALA A 279 -23.30 2.49 3.44
N ILE A 280 -23.71 3.48 2.65
CA ILE A 280 -25.11 3.70 2.29
C ILE A 280 -25.68 2.49 1.54
N GLY A 281 -24.96 1.99 0.54
CA GLY A 281 -25.35 0.79 -0.22
C GLY A 281 -25.50 -0.43 0.68
N THR A 282 -24.61 -0.62 1.63
CA THR A 282 -24.66 -1.70 2.61
C THR A 282 -25.90 -1.58 3.49
N VAL A 283 -26.17 -0.39 4.05
CA VAL A 283 -27.35 -0.15 4.90
C VAL A 283 -28.65 -0.40 4.11
N ILE A 284 -28.75 0.08 2.87
CA ILE A 284 -29.92 -0.17 2.03
C ILE A 284 -30.10 -1.66 1.79
N THR A 285 -29.02 -2.37 1.42
CA THR A 285 -29.11 -3.82 1.15
C THR A 285 -29.48 -4.60 2.41
N VAL A 286 -28.92 -4.24 3.57
CA VAL A 286 -29.28 -4.85 4.86
C VAL A 286 -30.76 -4.58 5.17
N LEU A 287 -31.29 -3.38 4.94
CA LEU A 287 -32.72 -3.08 5.13
C LEU A 287 -33.63 -3.90 4.19
N VAL A 288 -33.20 -4.10 2.93
CA VAL A 288 -33.92 -4.99 1.98
C VAL A 288 -33.93 -6.43 2.49
N ILE A 289 -32.78 -6.93 2.96
CA ILE A 289 -32.68 -8.30 3.51
C ILE A 289 -33.54 -8.42 4.77
N LEU A 290 -33.53 -7.41 5.65
CA LEU A 290 -34.41 -7.37 6.84
C LEU A 290 -35.89 -7.38 6.45
N TRP A 291 -36.25 -6.67 5.36
CA TRP A 291 -37.62 -6.72 4.83
C TRP A 291 -38.00 -8.12 4.39
N LEU A 292 -37.15 -8.82 3.65
CA LEU A 292 -37.38 -10.19 3.20
C LEU A 292 -37.44 -11.17 4.37
N ALA A 293 -36.60 -10.96 5.40
CA ALA A 293 -36.54 -11.79 6.60
C ALA A 293 -37.77 -11.62 7.49
N LEU A 294 -38.14 -10.38 7.79
CA LEU A 294 -39.08 -10.00 8.84
C LEU A 294 -40.48 -9.62 8.31
N LYS A 295 -40.60 -9.18 7.05
CA LYS A 295 -41.85 -8.76 6.40
C LYS A 295 -42.76 -7.83 7.28
N SER A 296 -42.14 -7.04 8.18
CA SER A 296 -42.80 -6.14 9.10
C SER A 296 -41.97 -4.88 9.31
N ALA A 297 -42.45 -3.73 8.83
CA ALA A 297 -41.75 -2.46 8.97
C ALA A 297 -41.47 -2.10 10.44
N ARG A 298 -42.38 -2.42 11.35
CA ARG A 298 -42.23 -2.14 12.79
C ARG A 298 -41.08 -2.94 13.41
N LEU A 299 -40.94 -4.23 13.00
CA LEU A 299 -39.81 -5.06 13.45
C LEU A 299 -38.48 -4.59 12.86
N ILE A 300 -38.48 -4.17 11.60
CA ILE A 300 -37.28 -3.63 10.95
C ILE A 300 -36.80 -2.36 11.64
N VAL A 301 -37.73 -1.44 11.96
CA VAL A 301 -37.41 -0.22 12.72
C VAL A 301 -36.84 -0.57 14.09
N ALA A 302 -37.43 -1.56 14.79
CA ALA A 302 -36.92 -1.98 16.10
C ALA A 302 -35.48 -2.54 16.00
N VAL A 303 -35.22 -3.42 15.04
CA VAL A 303 -33.89 -4.02 14.81
C VAL A 303 -32.89 -2.95 14.37
N PHE A 304 -33.30 -1.99 13.53
CA PHE A 304 -32.43 -0.91 13.06
C PHE A 304 -32.06 0.07 14.19
N ILE A 305 -33.02 0.48 15.03
CA ILE A 305 -32.73 1.30 16.22
C ILE A 305 -31.78 0.56 17.17
N ASN A 306 -32.04 -0.74 17.40
CA ASN A 306 -31.17 -1.58 18.23
C ASN A 306 -29.74 -1.63 17.68
N LEU A 307 -29.58 -1.77 16.36
CA LEU A 307 -28.28 -1.75 15.67
C LEU A 307 -27.55 -0.43 15.87
N VAL A 308 -28.23 0.70 15.63
CA VAL A 308 -27.63 2.05 15.74
C VAL A 308 -27.19 2.33 17.17
N VAL A 309 -28.03 2.01 18.17
CA VAL A 309 -27.68 2.15 19.59
C VAL A 309 -26.48 1.28 19.95
N GLY A 310 -26.48 0.01 19.53
CA GLY A 310 -25.37 -0.89 19.78
C GLY A 310 -24.07 -0.43 19.14
N LEU A 311 -24.11 0.10 17.91
CA LEU A 311 -22.95 0.63 17.21
C LEU A 311 -22.39 1.88 17.93
N ALA A 312 -23.25 2.81 18.33
CA ALA A 312 -22.83 4.02 19.05
C ALA A 312 -22.14 3.68 20.38
N LEU A 313 -22.72 2.75 21.14
CA LEU A 313 -22.11 2.26 22.37
C LEU A 313 -20.77 1.57 22.11
N THR A 314 -20.68 0.71 21.09
CA THR A 314 -19.46 -0.01 20.74
C THR A 314 -18.35 0.95 20.31
N ALA A 315 -18.68 1.99 19.53
CA ALA A 315 -17.72 3.01 19.12
C ALA A 315 -17.13 3.76 20.33
N ALA A 316 -17.98 4.16 21.27
CA ALA A 316 -17.52 4.86 22.46
C ALA A 316 -16.65 3.97 23.36
N PHE A 317 -17.12 2.76 23.68
CA PHE A 317 -16.33 1.81 24.47
C PHE A 317 -15.03 1.43 23.77
N GLY A 318 -15.05 1.26 22.45
CA GLY A 318 -13.85 1.00 21.64
C GLY A 318 -12.83 2.11 21.80
N LEU A 319 -13.22 3.37 21.59
CA LEU A 319 -12.34 4.53 21.77
C LEU A 319 -11.84 4.67 23.22
N MET A 320 -12.67 4.36 24.22
CA MET A 320 -12.24 4.35 25.62
C MET A 320 -11.15 3.32 25.91
N MET A 321 -11.22 2.14 25.27
CA MET A 321 -10.27 1.05 25.50
C MET A 321 -8.95 1.23 24.75
N VAL A 322 -8.99 1.72 23.50
CA VAL A 322 -7.78 1.78 22.64
C VAL A 322 -7.23 3.20 22.46
N GLY A 323 -7.98 4.23 22.86
CA GLY A 323 -7.62 5.65 22.75
C GLY A 323 -7.73 6.22 21.33
N ALA A 324 -7.19 5.54 20.32
CA ALA A 324 -7.29 5.93 18.92
C ALA A 324 -7.45 4.67 18.05
N LEU A 325 -8.32 4.75 17.04
CA LEU A 325 -8.51 3.64 16.09
C LEU A 325 -7.31 3.55 15.14
N ASN A 326 -6.92 2.34 14.78
CA ASN A 326 -5.98 2.09 13.70
C ASN A 326 -6.72 1.76 12.39
N MET A 327 -5.99 1.67 11.27
CA MET A 327 -6.58 1.40 9.95
C MET A 327 -7.35 0.07 9.88
N ILE A 328 -6.97 -0.92 10.69
CA ILE A 328 -7.64 -2.22 10.76
C ILE A 328 -8.84 -2.14 11.70
N SER A 329 -8.67 -1.51 12.87
CA SER A 329 -9.72 -1.46 13.88
C SER A 329 -10.94 -0.64 13.46
N VAL A 330 -10.80 0.32 12.53
CA VAL A 330 -11.94 1.06 11.93
C VAL A 330 -12.97 0.11 11.29
N ALA A 331 -12.53 -1.05 10.79
CA ALA A 331 -13.43 -2.06 10.19
C ALA A 331 -14.45 -2.63 11.20
N PHE A 332 -14.30 -2.37 12.53
CA PHE A 332 -15.26 -2.82 13.54
C PHE A 332 -16.69 -2.40 13.22
N ALA A 333 -16.89 -1.23 12.63
CA ALA A 333 -18.22 -0.71 12.31
C ALA A 333 -18.93 -1.60 11.28
N VAL A 334 -18.23 -2.01 10.22
CA VAL A 334 -18.76 -2.91 9.20
C VAL A 334 -19.03 -4.30 9.79
N LEU A 335 -18.08 -4.81 10.60
CA LEU A 335 -18.26 -6.09 11.31
C LEU A 335 -19.45 -6.04 12.25
N PHE A 336 -19.62 -4.95 12.99
CA PHE A 336 -20.74 -4.78 13.90
C PHE A 336 -22.09 -4.71 13.17
N VAL A 337 -22.18 -4.01 12.03
CA VAL A 337 -23.41 -3.96 11.22
C VAL A 337 -23.80 -5.36 10.77
N GLY A 338 -22.85 -6.17 10.30
CA GLY A 338 -23.13 -7.55 9.86
C GLY A 338 -23.53 -8.49 10.99
N LEU A 339 -22.79 -8.48 12.09
CA LEU A 339 -22.95 -9.45 13.19
C LEU A 339 -23.92 -8.97 14.27
N GLY A 340 -24.01 -7.67 14.51
CA GLY A 340 -24.95 -7.11 15.50
C GLY A 340 -26.42 -7.27 15.08
N VAL A 341 -26.69 -7.19 13.78
CA VAL A 341 -28.03 -7.47 13.22
C VAL A 341 -28.45 -8.92 13.42
N ASP A 342 -27.51 -9.87 13.44
CA ASP A 342 -27.78 -11.31 13.59
C ASP A 342 -28.61 -11.59 14.83
N PHE A 343 -28.21 -11.08 15.99
CA PHE A 343 -28.95 -11.29 17.24
C PHE A 343 -30.40 -10.72 17.16
N GLY A 344 -30.54 -9.57 16.49
CA GLY A 344 -31.84 -8.95 16.25
C GLY A 344 -32.74 -9.79 15.32
N ILE A 345 -32.19 -10.36 14.25
CA ILE A 345 -32.90 -11.25 13.33
C ILE A 345 -33.32 -12.52 14.07
N GLN A 346 -32.41 -13.17 14.78
CA GLN A 346 -32.68 -14.43 15.50
C GLN A 346 -33.79 -14.24 16.53
N PHE A 347 -33.72 -13.16 17.32
CA PHE A 347 -34.78 -12.86 18.31
C PHE A 347 -36.12 -12.53 17.63
N SER A 348 -36.13 -11.67 16.60
CA SER A 348 -37.33 -11.20 15.92
C SER A 348 -38.03 -12.32 15.15
N VAL A 349 -37.27 -13.19 14.44
CA VAL A 349 -37.85 -14.35 13.73
C VAL A 349 -38.43 -15.35 14.74
N ARG A 350 -37.75 -15.54 15.87
CA ARG A 350 -38.30 -16.40 16.94
C ARG A 350 -39.56 -15.81 17.57
N TYR A 351 -39.56 -14.50 17.87
CA TYR A 351 -40.75 -13.81 18.34
C TYR A 351 -41.93 -13.98 17.36
N ARG A 352 -41.70 -13.78 16.06
CA ARG A 352 -42.76 -14.00 15.05
C ARG A 352 -43.32 -15.42 15.07
N ALA A 353 -42.45 -16.43 15.21
CA ALA A 353 -42.88 -17.82 15.29
C ALA A 353 -43.77 -18.09 16.57
N GLU A 354 -43.40 -17.49 17.70
CA GLU A 354 -44.20 -17.60 18.93
C GLU A 354 -45.50 -16.78 18.84
N ARG A 355 -45.49 -15.66 18.12
CA ARG A 355 -46.66 -14.78 17.92
C ARG A 355 -47.74 -15.43 17.03
N HIS A 356 -47.37 -16.43 16.24
CA HIS A 356 -48.33 -17.26 15.53
C HIS A 356 -49.12 -18.18 16.50
N ASP A 357 -48.39 -18.76 17.47
CA ASP A 357 -48.99 -19.70 18.42
C ASP A 357 -49.67 -18.98 19.60
N VAL A 358 -49.18 -17.81 19.99
CA VAL A 358 -49.63 -17.02 21.13
C VAL A 358 -50.09 -15.61 20.68
N PRO A 359 -51.42 -15.36 20.71
CA PRO A 359 -52.00 -14.10 20.23
C PRO A 359 -51.56 -12.83 21.01
N GLU A 360 -51.14 -12.99 22.25
CA GLU A 360 -50.73 -11.88 23.08
C GLU A 360 -49.24 -11.53 22.92
N LEU A 361 -48.92 -10.24 22.82
CA LEU A 361 -47.55 -9.75 22.53
C LEU A 361 -46.58 -10.10 23.65
N ALA A 362 -46.87 -9.71 24.90
CA ALA A 362 -45.95 -9.86 26.01
C ALA A 362 -45.63 -11.33 26.34
N PRO A 363 -46.63 -12.25 26.41
CA PRO A 363 -46.37 -13.70 26.55
C PRO A 363 -45.55 -14.26 25.40
N ALA A 364 -45.81 -13.85 24.14
CA ALA A 364 -45.04 -14.30 23.00
C ALA A 364 -43.57 -13.87 23.06
N LEU A 365 -43.26 -12.64 23.53
CA LEU A 365 -41.91 -12.18 23.76
C LEU A 365 -41.18 -12.97 24.84
N VAL A 366 -41.86 -13.26 25.96
CA VAL A 366 -41.32 -14.07 27.07
C VAL A 366 -41.06 -15.51 26.60
N GLN A 367 -41.96 -16.12 25.83
CA GLN A 367 -41.75 -17.46 25.25
C GLN A 367 -40.62 -17.48 24.21
N ALA A 368 -40.50 -16.44 23.39
CA ALA A 368 -39.36 -16.31 22.47
C ALA A 368 -38.03 -16.27 23.25
N ALA A 369 -37.94 -15.46 24.30
CA ALA A 369 -36.77 -15.37 25.18
C ALA A 369 -36.45 -16.72 25.86
N GLU A 370 -37.47 -17.47 26.28
CA GLU A 370 -37.32 -18.81 26.88
C GLU A 370 -36.66 -19.78 25.93
N LYS A 371 -37.06 -19.74 24.63
CA LYS A 371 -36.64 -20.74 23.63
C LYS A 371 -35.31 -20.34 22.98
N ILE A 372 -35.01 -19.04 22.81
CA ILE A 372 -33.78 -18.57 22.13
C ILE A 372 -32.69 -18.07 23.10
N GLY A 373 -33.01 -17.78 24.34
CA GLY A 373 -32.06 -17.14 25.27
C GLY A 373 -30.75 -17.88 25.43
N VAL A 374 -30.79 -19.20 25.66
CA VAL A 374 -29.55 -20.01 25.80
C VAL A 374 -28.77 -20.09 24.47
N PRO A 375 -29.40 -20.41 23.32
CA PRO A 375 -28.71 -20.35 22.03
C PRO A 375 -28.04 -18.98 21.73
N LEU A 376 -28.77 -17.89 21.98
CA LEU A 376 -28.31 -16.53 21.70
C LEU A 376 -27.14 -16.15 22.60
N THR A 377 -27.23 -16.45 23.90
CA THR A 377 -26.11 -16.20 24.86
C THR A 377 -24.86 -16.97 24.48
N LEU A 378 -25.02 -18.27 24.13
CA LEU A 378 -23.87 -19.08 23.75
C LEU A 378 -23.26 -18.64 22.43
N ALA A 379 -24.07 -18.23 21.47
CA ALA A 379 -23.60 -17.68 20.19
C ALA A 379 -22.84 -16.36 20.45
N ALA A 380 -23.39 -15.45 21.23
CA ALA A 380 -22.71 -14.19 21.57
C ALA A 380 -21.39 -14.41 22.30
N ALA A 381 -21.35 -15.32 23.28
CA ALA A 381 -20.12 -15.66 23.99
C ALA A 381 -19.07 -16.29 23.07
N ALA A 382 -19.49 -17.17 22.16
CA ALA A 382 -18.58 -17.82 21.21
C ALA A 382 -18.01 -16.85 20.18
N VAL A 383 -18.84 -15.94 19.65
CA VAL A 383 -18.37 -14.89 18.74
C VAL A 383 -17.42 -13.92 19.45
N ALA A 384 -17.78 -13.48 20.68
CA ALA A 384 -16.90 -12.62 21.47
C ALA A 384 -15.56 -13.32 21.79
N ALA A 385 -15.58 -14.62 22.14
CA ALA A 385 -14.37 -15.39 22.39
C ALA A 385 -13.49 -15.50 21.14
N GLY A 386 -14.11 -15.66 19.96
CA GLY A 386 -13.40 -15.66 18.67
C GLY A 386 -12.67 -14.35 18.41
N PHE A 387 -13.29 -13.20 18.68
CA PHE A 387 -12.63 -11.87 18.56
C PHE A 387 -11.57 -11.64 19.63
N LEU A 388 -11.87 -11.95 20.90
CA LEU A 388 -10.96 -11.74 22.00
C LEU A 388 -9.73 -12.68 21.96
N SER A 389 -9.75 -13.74 21.15
CA SER A 389 -8.59 -14.61 20.95
C SER A 389 -7.37 -13.91 20.34
N PHE A 390 -7.55 -12.74 19.72
CA PHE A 390 -6.45 -11.92 19.20
C PHE A 390 -5.74 -11.09 20.27
N LEU A 391 -6.33 -10.90 21.45
CA LEU A 391 -5.76 -10.05 22.52
C LEU A 391 -4.32 -10.39 22.89
N PRO A 392 -3.93 -11.67 23.06
CA PRO A 392 -2.58 -12.04 23.49
C PRO A 392 -1.55 -12.02 22.35
N THR A 393 -1.93 -11.64 21.11
CA THR A 393 -1.05 -11.72 19.94
C THR A 393 -0.24 -10.45 19.76
N ASP A 394 0.94 -10.59 19.11
CA ASP A 394 1.83 -9.47 18.79
C ASP A 394 1.35 -8.58 17.64
N TYR A 395 0.26 -8.95 16.96
CA TYR A 395 -0.35 -8.15 15.92
C TYR A 395 -1.37 -7.18 16.51
N ARG A 396 -0.88 -6.05 17.04
CA ARG A 396 -1.66 -5.04 17.76
C ARG A 396 -2.85 -4.52 16.97
N GLY A 397 -2.69 -4.29 15.65
CA GLY A 397 -3.78 -3.80 14.81
C GLY A 397 -5.02 -4.66 14.86
N VAL A 398 -4.86 -5.98 14.82
CA VAL A 398 -5.96 -6.95 14.88
C VAL A 398 -6.36 -7.23 16.34
N SER A 399 -5.43 -7.18 17.28
CA SER A 399 -5.74 -7.30 18.71
C SER A 399 -6.72 -6.21 19.17
N GLU A 400 -6.50 -4.95 18.77
CA GLU A 400 -7.41 -3.84 19.05
C GLU A 400 -8.78 -4.02 18.36
N LEU A 401 -8.79 -4.45 17.09
CA LEU A 401 -10.04 -4.81 16.41
C LEU A 401 -10.80 -5.91 17.18
N GLY A 402 -10.08 -6.95 17.60
CA GLY A 402 -10.64 -8.07 18.37
C GLY A 402 -11.24 -7.61 19.68
N GLN A 403 -10.59 -6.68 20.38
CA GLN A 403 -11.07 -6.09 21.62
C GLN A 403 -12.36 -5.29 21.40
N ILE A 404 -12.39 -4.40 20.43
CA ILE A 404 -13.54 -3.56 20.11
C ILE A 404 -14.72 -4.43 19.65
N ALA A 405 -14.48 -5.32 18.70
CA ALA A 405 -15.54 -6.18 18.15
C ALA A 405 -16.03 -7.20 19.17
N GLY A 406 -15.15 -7.80 19.97
CA GLY A 406 -15.53 -8.74 21.01
C GLY A 406 -16.47 -8.13 22.06
N VAL A 407 -16.12 -6.95 22.58
CA VAL A 407 -16.99 -6.19 23.49
C VAL A 407 -18.25 -5.72 22.78
N GLY A 408 -18.14 -5.30 21.53
CA GLY A 408 -19.26 -4.93 20.68
C GLY A 408 -20.29 -6.05 20.53
N MET A 409 -19.85 -7.30 20.37
CA MET A 409 -20.80 -8.44 20.32
C MET A 409 -21.52 -8.67 21.63
N LEU A 410 -20.88 -8.45 22.78
CA LEU A 410 -21.56 -8.47 24.08
C LEU A 410 -22.58 -7.32 24.23
N ILE A 411 -22.25 -6.12 23.76
CA ILE A 411 -23.18 -4.97 23.71
C ILE A 411 -24.37 -5.30 22.79
N ALA A 412 -24.13 -5.82 21.60
CA ALA A 412 -25.19 -6.21 20.66
C ALA A 412 -26.12 -7.28 21.25
N TYR A 413 -25.56 -8.24 21.97
CA TYR A 413 -26.35 -9.24 22.70
C TYR A 413 -27.22 -8.59 23.80
N VAL A 414 -26.62 -7.75 24.66
CA VAL A 414 -27.34 -7.08 25.76
C VAL A 414 -28.46 -6.21 25.22
N THR A 415 -28.18 -5.39 24.18
CA THR A 415 -29.23 -4.55 23.57
C THR A 415 -30.34 -5.38 22.91
N SER A 416 -30.00 -6.53 22.33
CA SER A 416 -30.98 -7.45 21.72
C SER A 416 -31.90 -8.17 22.72
N ILE A 417 -31.50 -8.31 23.99
CA ILE A 417 -32.36 -8.90 25.03
C ILE A 417 -33.02 -7.85 25.95
N THR A 418 -32.64 -6.57 25.82
CA THR A 418 -33.19 -5.46 26.63
C THR A 418 -33.95 -4.47 25.76
N LEU A 419 -33.26 -3.72 24.93
CA LEU A 419 -33.82 -2.64 24.10
C LEU A 419 -34.77 -3.18 23.02
N LEU A 420 -34.39 -4.24 22.31
CA LEU A 420 -35.20 -4.80 21.23
C LEU A 420 -36.58 -5.29 21.69
N PRO A 421 -36.74 -6.07 22.78
CA PRO A 421 -38.06 -6.42 23.32
C PRO A 421 -38.89 -5.18 23.76
N ALA A 422 -38.24 -4.17 24.33
CA ALA A 422 -38.93 -2.93 24.73
C ALA A 422 -39.46 -2.18 23.49
N LEU A 423 -38.65 -2.04 22.44
CA LEU A 423 -39.04 -1.45 21.15
C LEU A 423 -40.18 -2.23 20.49
N ILE A 424 -40.13 -3.57 20.46
CA ILE A 424 -41.20 -4.42 19.91
C ILE A 424 -42.50 -4.20 20.70
N THR A 425 -42.43 -4.04 22.03
CA THR A 425 -43.56 -3.77 22.88
C THR A 425 -44.22 -2.43 22.51
N VAL A 426 -43.48 -1.40 22.35
CA VAL A 426 -43.99 -0.03 22.01
C VAL A 426 -44.51 0.02 20.58
N LEU A 427 -43.78 -0.53 19.62
CA LEU A 427 -44.14 -0.52 18.21
C LEU A 427 -45.34 -1.48 17.86
N ASN A 428 -45.63 -2.43 18.72
CA ASN A 428 -46.74 -3.35 18.65
C ASN A 428 -46.99 -3.92 17.23
N PRO A 429 -46.05 -4.75 16.68
CA PRO A 429 -46.24 -5.36 15.38
C PRO A 429 -47.46 -6.29 15.34
N THR A 430 -48.10 -6.41 14.17
CA THR A 430 -49.26 -7.26 13.94
C THR A 430 -48.92 -8.71 14.19
N GLY A 431 -49.93 -9.51 14.55
CA GLY A 431 -49.79 -10.97 14.72
C GLY A 431 -49.46 -11.68 13.38
N GLU A 432 -48.95 -12.90 13.47
CA GLU A 432 -48.60 -13.72 12.30
C GLU A 432 -49.75 -14.67 11.96
N ALA A 433 -50.24 -14.59 10.71
CA ALA A 433 -51.32 -15.46 10.24
C ALA A 433 -50.83 -16.85 9.81
N GLU A 434 -49.56 -16.93 9.33
CA GLU A 434 -48.98 -18.17 8.78
C GLU A 434 -47.77 -18.63 9.60
N PRO A 435 -47.53 -19.97 9.69
CA PRO A 435 -46.36 -20.49 10.36
C PRO A 435 -45.05 -20.01 9.67
N ILE A 436 -44.10 -19.58 10.50
CA ILE A 436 -42.83 -19.07 10.03
C ILE A 436 -41.86 -20.23 9.74
N GLY A 437 -41.44 -20.38 8.49
CA GLY A 437 -40.51 -21.44 8.07
C GLY A 437 -40.38 -21.51 6.53
N TYR A 438 -39.69 -22.55 6.05
CA TYR A 438 -39.53 -22.82 4.62
C TYR A 438 -40.05 -24.25 4.29
N SER A 439 -41.35 -24.39 4.05
CA SER A 439 -41.95 -25.67 3.61
C SER A 439 -41.32 -26.20 2.29
N ALA A 440 -40.86 -25.29 1.44
CA ALA A 440 -40.15 -25.63 0.20
C ALA A 440 -38.84 -26.39 0.41
N LEU A 441 -38.23 -26.34 1.59
CA LEU A 441 -37.00 -27.09 1.92
C LEU A 441 -37.31 -28.54 2.41
N ALA A 442 -38.57 -28.96 2.47
CA ALA A 442 -38.94 -30.29 2.87
C ALA A 442 -38.31 -31.43 2.03
N PRO A 443 -38.20 -31.34 0.69
CA PRO A 443 -37.49 -32.33 -0.10
C PRO A 443 -36.00 -32.45 0.25
N ILE A 444 -35.34 -31.32 0.51
CA ILE A 444 -33.91 -31.28 0.87
C ILE A 444 -33.72 -31.90 2.27
N ASP A 445 -34.57 -31.54 3.23
CA ASP A 445 -34.52 -32.08 4.59
C ASP A 445 -34.70 -33.61 4.58
N ARG A 446 -35.66 -34.11 3.79
CA ARG A 446 -35.87 -35.55 3.59
C ARG A 446 -34.67 -36.21 2.89
N PHE A 447 -34.12 -35.59 1.87
CA PHE A 447 -32.93 -36.09 1.17
C PHE A 447 -31.75 -36.26 2.13
N LEU A 448 -31.45 -35.25 2.95
CA LEU A 448 -30.36 -35.27 3.92
C LEU A 448 -30.57 -36.36 5.01
N GLN A 449 -31.81 -36.62 5.39
CA GLN A 449 -32.14 -37.67 6.36
C GLN A 449 -32.04 -39.09 5.76
N VAL A 450 -32.50 -39.29 4.51
CA VAL A 450 -32.45 -40.58 3.81
C VAL A 450 -31.04 -40.92 3.36
N HIS A 451 -30.35 -39.95 2.74
CA HIS A 451 -29.01 -40.16 2.16
C HIS A 451 -27.90 -39.64 3.08
N ARG A 452 -28.09 -39.73 4.38
CA ARG A 452 -27.18 -39.23 5.41
C ARG A 452 -25.75 -39.69 5.20
N VAL A 453 -25.52 -41.01 5.04
CA VAL A 453 -24.16 -41.57 4.89
C VAL A 453 -23.49 -41.11 3.60
N PRO A 454 -24.12 -41.19 2.43
CA PRO A 454 -23.56 -40.62 1.19
C PRO A 454 -23.18 -39.13 1.29
N VAL A 455 -24.04 -38.33 1.94
CA VAL A 455 -23.75 -36.89 2.12
C VAL A 455 -22.53 -36.67 2.99
N ILE A 456 -22.42 -37.38 4.14
CA ILE A 456 -21.26 -37.28 5.02
C ILE A 456 -19.98 -37.74 4.30
N VAL A 457 -20.03 -38.93 3.70
CA VAL A 457 -18.86 -39.51 3.01
C VAL A 457 -18.48 -38.66 1.81
N GLY A 458 -19.42 -38.20 1.00
CA GLY A 458 -19.14 -37.32 -0.15
C GLY A 458 -18.53 -36.00 0.25
N THR A 459 -19.06 -35.35 1.30
CA THR A 459 -18.49 -34.07 1.78
C THR A 459 -17.09 -34.24 2.38
N LEU A 460 -16.87 -35.30 3.16
CA LEU A 460 -15.54 -35.61 3.69
C LEU A 460 -14.57 -36.00 2.57
N ALA A 461 -15.04 -36.75 1.58
CA ALA A 461 -14.23 -37.12 0.42
C ALA A 461 -13.79 -35.87 -0.36
N VAL A 462 -14.67 -34.89 -0.57
CA VAL A 462 -14.29 -33.62 -1.23
C VAL A 462 -13.17 -32.92 -0.46
N ALA A 463 -13.30 -32.78 0.85
CA ALA A 463 -12.28 -32.14 1.68
C ALA A 463 -10.96 -32.94 1.71
N VAL A 464 -11.00 -34.26 1.77
CA VAL A 464 -9.79 -35.11 1.78
C VAL A 464 -9.11 -35.12 0.42
N LEU A 465 -9.87 -35.17 -0.67
CA LEU A 465 -9.33 -35.10 -2.03
C LEU A 465 -8.82 -33.70 -2.37
N GLY A 466 -9.39 -32.66 -1.78
CA GLY A 466 -8.94 -31.28 -1.89
C GLY A 466 -7.71 -30.96 -1.02
N ALA A 467 -7.46 -31.72 0.05
CA ALA A 467 -6.37 -31.45 1.00
C ALA A 467 -4.97 -31.29 0.35
N PRO A 468 -4.59 -32.03 -0.71
CA PRO A 468 -3.35 -31.79 -1.43
C PRO A 468 -3.26 -30.38 -2.05
N LEU A 469 -4.36 -29.71 -2.37
CA LEU A 469 -4.37 -28.34 -2.85
C LEU A 469 -3.77 -27.37 -1.82
N LEU A 470 -3.93 -27.66 -0.53
CA LEU A 470 -3.40 -26.81 0.55
C LEU A 470 -1.87 -26.70 0.51
N TYR A 471 -1.18 -27.63 -0.13
CA TYR A 471 0.27 -27.50 -0.38
C TYR A 471 0.60 -26.35 -1.31
N TYR A 472 -0.30 -25.97 -2.18
CA TYR A 472 -0.17 -24.84 -3.11
C TYR A 472 -0.73 -23.54 -2.54
N LEU A 473 -1.17 -23.53 -1.28
CA LEU A 473 -1.66 -22.32 -0.64
C LEU A 473 -0.49 -21.34 -0.44
N THR A 474 -0.53 -20.25 -1.16
CA THR A 474 0.47 -19.20 -1.10
C THR A 474 0.07 -18.11 -0.11
N PHE A 475 1.07 -17.53 0.53
CA PHE A 475 0.90 -16.31 1.34
C PHE A 475 1.68 -15.19 0.69
N ASP A 476 0.99 -14.12 0.33
CA ASP A 476 1.62 -12.91 -0.18
C ASP A 476 2.14 -12.06 0.98
N PHE A 477 3.45 -12.00 1.10
CA PHE A 477 4.15 -11.32 2.17
C PHE A 477 4.51 -9.87 1.86
N ASP A 478 4.19 -9.37 0.65
CA ASP A 478 4.53 -8.01 0.28
C ASP A 478 3.41 -7.03 0.67
N PRO A 479 3.64 -6.13 1.65
CA PRO A 479 2.66 -5.12 2.02
C PRO A 479 2.31 -4.16 0.87
N ILE A 480 3.17 -4.04 -0.15
CA ILE A 480 2.92 -3.17 -1.31
C ILE A 480 1.73 -3.68 -2.11
N HIS A 481 1.55 -4.99 -2.21
CA HIS A 481 0.41 -5.60 -2.91
C HIS A 481 -0.95 -5.34 -2.23
N LEU A 482 -0.94 -4.91 -0.97
CA LEU A 482 -2.17 -4.48 -0.28
C LEU A 482 -2.60 -3.08 -0.66
N ARG A 483 -1.72 -2.31 -1.32
CA ARG A 483 -1.94 -0.92 -1.73
C ARG A 483 -2.36 -0.84 -3.18
N SER A 484 -3.06 0.22 -3.55
CA SER A 484 -3.49 0.40 -4.92
C SER A 484 -2.32 0.77 -5.84
N PRO A 485 -2.00 -0.04 -6.86
CA PRO A 485 -0.95 0.29 -7.83
C PRO A 485 -1.31 1.47 -8.73
N LYS A 486 -2.57 1.94 -8.68
CA LYS A 486 -3.07 3.10 -9.44
C LYS A 486 -2.72 4.43 -8.79
N THR A 487 -2.34 4.43 -7.51
CA THR A 487 -1.91 5.66 -6.82
C THR A 487 -0.55 6.12 -7.32
N GLU A 488 -0.32 7.44 -7.30
CA GLU A 488 0.92 8.03 -7.80
C GLU A 488 2.13 7.51 -7.03
N SER A 489 2.04 7.46 -5.70
CA SER A 489 3.16 7.07 -4.85
C SER A 489 3.59 5.62 -5.07
N ILE A 490 2.63 4.69 -5.19
CA ILE A 490 2.93 3.27 -5.40
C ILE A 490 3.43 3.03 -6.82
N SER A 491 2.75 3.57 -7.85
CA SER A 491 3.19 3.43 -9.24
C SER A 491 4.60 3.99 -9.47
N THR A 492 4.94 5.09 -8.77
CA THR A 492 6.29 5.68 -8.82
C THR A 492 7.31 4.79 -8.10
N LEU A 493 6.96 4.22 -6.93
CA LEU A 493 7.84 3.30 -6.20
C LEU A 493 8.15 2.05 -7.03
N LEU A 494 7.13 1.44 -7.64
CA LEU A 494 7.30 0.26 -8.50
C LEU A 494 8.17 0.57 -9.73
N ALA A 495 8.02 1.76 -10.31
CA ALA A 495 8.87 2.20 -11.41
C ALA A 495 10.34 2.43 -10.99
N LEU A 496 10.59 2.74 -9.71
CA LEU A 496 11.94 2.84 -9.14
C LEU A 496 12.49 1.47 -8.75
N GLY A 497 11.65 0.54 -8.31
CA GLY A 497 12.05 -0.80 -7.87
C GLY A 497 12.72 -1.65 -8.95
N GLY A 498 12.39 -1.40 -10.24
CA GLY A 498 13.06 -2.00 -11.38
C GLY A 498 14.49 -1.45 -11.64
N ASP A 499 14.90 -0.39 -10.96
CA ASP A 499 16.24 0.19 -11.05
C ASP A 499 17.08 -0.20 -9.82
N PRO A 500 18.07 -1.09 -9.97
CA PRO A 500 18.93 -1.53 -8.86
C PRO A 500 19.69 -0.37 -8.18
N GLN A 501 19.88 0.75 -8.88
CA GLN A 501 20.58 1.94 -8.36
C GLN A 501 19.65 2.87 -7.57
N ALA A 502 18.34 2.72 -7.70
CA ALA A 502 17.37 3.56 -6.97
C ALA A 502 17.28 3.22 -5.47
N GLY A 503 17.87 2.12 -5.02
CA GLY A 503 18.18 1.83 -3.61
C GLY A 503 17.00 1.70 -2.63
N SER A 504 15.78 1.40 -3.13
CA SER A 504 14.57 1.43 -2.28
C SER A 504 14.48 0.31 -1.23
N ASN A 505 15.19 -0.81 -1.42
CA ASN A 505 15.09 -2.03 -0.60
C ASN A 505 16.44 -2.46 -0.02
N SER A 506 17.11 -1.56 0.72
CA SER A 506 18.36 -1.87 1.40
C SER A 506 18.17 -2.38 2.83
N VAL A 507 19.13 -3.17 3.29
CA VAL A 507 19.30 -3.56 4.69
C VAL A 507 20.36 -2.68 5.34
N ASN A 508 20.15 -2.33 6.60
CA ASN A 508 21.04 -1.48 7.37
C ASN A 508 21.56 -2.22 8.62
N ILE A 509 22.82 -1.97 8.94
CA ILE A 509 23.48 -2.53 10.13
C ILE A 509 24.15 -1.38 10.87
N ILE A 510 23.97 -1.31 12.18
CA ILE A 510 24.71 -0.40 13.06
C ILE A 510 25.91 -1.18 13.60
N THR A 511 27.10 -0.60 13.44
CA THR A 511 28.35 -1.12 14.01
C THR A 511 28.91 -0.14 15.03
N ALA A 512 29.75 -0.60 15.96
CA ALA A 512 30.27 0.24 17.03
C ALA A 512 31.28 1.30 16.54
N SER A 513 31.88 1.07 15.35
CA SER A 513 32.86 1.99 14.77
C SER A 513 32.93 1.88 13.25
N LEU A 514 33.60 2.85 12.61
CA LEU A 514 33.89 2.82 11.17
C LEU A 514 34.79 1.64 10.76
N ASN A 515 35.72 1.22 11.61
CA ASN A 515 36.59 0.07 11.33
C ASN A 515 35.78 -1.23 11.29
N GLU A 516 34.87 -1.36 12.24
CA GLU A 516 33.94 -2.50 12.27
C GLU A 516 33.00 -2.47 11.06
N ALA A 517 32.54 -1.26 10.65
CA ALA A 517 31.74 -1.09 9.45
C ALA A 517 32.48 -1.57 8.19
N ALA A 518 33.77 -1.27 8.07
CA ALA A 518 34.59 -1.73 6.95
C ALA A 518 34.71 -3.27 6.96
N SER A 519 35.00 -3.85 8.10
CA SER A 519 35.09 -5.31 8.27
C SER A 519 33.76 -6.02 7.97
N ALA A 520 32.64 -5.41 8.40
CA ALA A 520 31.30 -5.90 8.10
C ALA A 520 31.01 -5.83 6.58
N ALA A 521 31.41 -4.74 5.94
CA ALA A 521 31.22 -4.57 4.50
C ALA A 521 31.99 -5.66 3.71
N ASP A 522 33.21 -5.98 4.10
CA ASP A 522 34.00 -7.01 3.43
C ASP A 522 33.36 -8.40 3.53
N LYS A 523 32.83 -8.76 4.69
CA LYS A 523 32.09 -10.01 4.88
C LYS A 523 30.81 -10.06 4.03
N LEU A 524 30.07 -8.96 4.00
CA LEU A 524 28.77 -8.91 3.29
C LEU A 524 28.93 -8.91 1.77
N ARG A 525 30.02 -8.36 1.23
CA ARG A 525 30.34 -8.40 -0.19
C ARG A 525 30.55 -9.82 -0.74
N THR A 526 30.87 -10.80 0.14
CA THR A 526 31.05 -12.20 -0.29
C THR A 526 29.72 -12.92 -0.54
N LEU A 527 28.60 -12.37 -0.11
CA LEU A 527 27.29 -12.98 -0.27
C LEU A 527 26.78 -12.85 -1.71
N PRO A 528 26.37 -13.96 -2.35
CA PRO A 528 25.90 -13.94 -3.75
C PRO A 528 24.61 -13.15 -3.94
N GLN A 529 23.82 -12.94 -2.88
CA GLN A 529 22.56 -12.15 -2.87
C GLN A 529 22.80 -10.64 -2.78
N VAL A 530 24.04 -10.19 -2.54
CA VAL A 530 24.40 -8.80 -2.36
C VAL A 530 24.93 -8.21 -3.66
N LEU A 531 24.38 -7.06 -4.04
CA LEU A 531 24.85 -6.27 -5.18
C LEU A 531 25.96 -5.32 -4.74
N GLU A 532 25.72 -4.55 -3.68
CA GLU A 532 26.60 -3.50 -3.23
C GLU A 532 26.52 -3.35 -1.71
N VAL A 533 27.66 -2.98 -1.10
CA VAL A 533 27.71 -2.61 0.33
C VAL A 533 28.34 -1.23 0.45
N LYS A 534 27.61 -0.30 1.07
CA LYS A 534 28.02 1.10 1.29
C LYS A 534 28.30 1.37 2.78
N THR A 535 29.33 2.12 3.02
CA THR A 535 29.69 2.71 4.32
C THR A 535 30.09 4.17 4.10
N LEU A 536 30.37 4.91 5.15
CA LEU A 536 30.94 6.27 4.97
C LEU A 536 32.22 6.25 4.11
N LEU A 537 33.02 5.19 4.21
CA LEU A 537 34.27 5.06 3.44
C LEU A 537 34.02 4.87 1.94
N SER A 538 32.83 4.42 1.53
CA SER A 538 32.47 4.31 0.11
C SER A 538 32.40 5.68 -0.59
N PHE A 539 32.31 6.76 0.19
CA PHE A 539 32.34 8.14 -0.34
C PHE A 539 33.77 8.71 -0.40
N VAL A 540 34.79 7.91 -0.13
CA VAL A 540 36.18 8.26 -0.37
C VAL A 540 36.66 7.48 -1.60
N PRO A 541 36.74 8.11 -2.79
CA PRO A 541 37.09 7.44 -4.04
C PRO A 541 38.47 6.84 -4.03
N GLN A 542 38.63 5.75 -4.75
CA GLN A 542 39.95 5.13 -5.02
C GLN A 542 40.69 5.84 -6.18
N ASP A 543 42.00 5.65 -6.26
CA ASP A 543 42.86 6.16 -7.34
C ASP A 543 42.77 7.67 -7.56
N GLN A 544 42.50 8.45 -6.49
CA GLN A 544 42.24 9.90 -6.58
C GLN A 544 43.41 10.67 -7.23
N ASP A 545 44.66 10.32 -6.88
CA ASP A 545 45.83 11.03 -7.41
C ASP A 545 45.91 10.93 -8.93
N LYS A 546 45.65 9.74 -9.50
CA LYS A 546 45.61 9.53 -10.95
C LYS A 546 44.48 10.33 -11.60
N LYS A 547 43.28 10.24 -11.01
CA LYS A 547 42.07 10.93 -11.51
C LYS A 547 42.23 12.44 -11.42
N LEU A 548 42.74 12.97 -10.30
CA LEU A 548 43.02 14.37 -10.15
C LEU A 548 44.14 14.88 -11.11
N GLY A 549 45.10 14.01 -11.44
CA GLY A 549 46.08 14.30 -12.49
C GLY A 549 45.38 14.50 -13.83
N LEU A 550 44.54 13.58 -14.26
CA LEU A 550 43.77 13.66 -15.50
C LEU A 550 42.85 14.91 -15.53
N ILE A 551 42.18 15.22 -14.43
CA ILE A 551 41.32 16.40 -14.33
C ILE A 551 42.12 17.68 -14.42
N ARG A 552 43.29 17.78 -13.78
CA ARG A 552 44.20 18.93 -13.89
C ARG A 552 44.71 19.14 -15.32
N ASP A 553 45.07 18.06 -16.00
CA ASP A 553 45.51 18.10 -17.40
C ASP A 553 44.39 18.58 -18.32
N LEU A 554 43.16 18.07 -18.11
CA LEU A 554 41.98 18.55 -18.80
C LEU A 554 41.71 20.05 -18.50
N ASN A 555 41.87 20.50 -17.25
CA ASN A 555 41.65 21.89 -16.89
C ASN A 555 42.71 22.84 -17.54
N ARG A 556 43.94 22.37 -17.72
CA ARG A 556 44.95 23.13 -18.45
C ARG A 556 44.59 23.34 -19.94
N GLN A 557 43.94 22.33 -20.56
CA GLN A 557 43.54 22.39 -21.95
C GLN A 557 42.24 23.18 -22.15
N LEU A 558 41.24 22.95 -21.30
CA LEU A 558 39.87 23.45 -21.47
C LEU A 558 39.55 24.67 -20.63
N GLY A 559 40.22 24.84 -19.46
CA GLY A 559 39.95 25.91 -18.51
C GLY A 559 39.95 27.31 -19.13
N PRO A 560 40.97 27.68 -19.94
CA PRO A 560 41.03 28.99 -20.61
C PRO A 560 39.84 29.21 -21.56
N ALA A 561 39.38 28.15 -22.23
CA ALA A 561 38.23 28.23 -23.13
C ALA A 561 36.91 28.41 -22.38
N LEU A 562 36.78 27.78 -21.19
CA LEU A 562 35.59 27.87 -20.35
C LEU A 562 35.50 29.21 -19.58
N GLN A 563 36.61 29.89 -19.35
CA GLN A 563 36.66 31.16 -18.59
C GLN A 563 36.43 32.42 -19.45
N LYS A 564 36.48 32.30 -20.79
CA LYS A 564 36.17 33.45 -21.66
C LYS A 564 34.72 33.83 -21.51
N PRO A 565 34.39 35.03 -20.96
CA PRO A 565 33.04 35.54 -21.11
C PRO A 565 32.73 35.68 -22.60
N GLY A 566 31.49 35.47 -22.99
CA GLY A 566 31.06 35.70 -24.39
C GLY A 566 31.49 37.10 -24.82
N SER A 567 32.58 37.17 -25.56
CA SER A 567 33.16 38.45 -26.00
C SER A 567 32.52 38.94 -27.29
N SER A 568 31.72 38.13 -27.92
CA SER A 568 30.96 38.47 -29.13
C SER A 568 29.69 39.23 -28.78
N LYS A 569 29.39 40.32 -29.49
CA LYS A 569 28.03 40.92 -29.39
C LYS A 569 26.97 39.86 -29.66
N PRO A 570 25.87 39.86 -28.89
CA PRO A 570 24.74 38.96 -29.19
C PRO A 570 24.38 39.06 -30.67
N PRO A 571 24.19 37.94 -31.39
CA PRO A 571 23.81 37.97 -32.78
C PRO A 571 22.46 38.62 -32.96
N THR A 572 22.28 39.37 -34.04
CA THR A 572 20.98 39.79 -34.50
C THR A 572 20.27 38.58 -35.13
N ASP A 573 18.95 38.69 -35.33
CA ASP A 573 18.21 37.66 -36.02
C ASP A 573 18.71 37.42 -37.44
N ALA A 574 19.10 38.49 -38.13
CA ALA A 574 19.73 38.42 -39.46
C ALA A 574 21.04 37.63 -39.45
N ASP A 575 21.87 37.81 -38.41
CA ASP A 575 23.10 37.01 -38.25
C ASP A 575 22.82 35.51 -38.04
N ASN A 576 21.77 35.16 -37.31
CA ASN A 576 21.33 33.78 -37.13
C ASN A 576 20.81 33.16 -38.44
N ILE A 577 20.01 33.92 -39.22
CA ILE A 577 19.54 33.49 -40.55
C ILE A 577 20.74 33.22 -41.47
N ALA A 578 21.69 34.18 -41.56
CA ALA A 578 22.88 34.04 -42.41
C ALA A 578 23.72 32.82 -42.00
N ALA A 579 23.89 32.61 -40.71
CA ALA A 579 24.66 31.47 -40.17
C ALA A 579 23.99 30.12 -40.45
N LEU A 580 22.65 30.00 -40.33
CA LEU A 580 21.89 28.81 -40.68
C LEU A 580 21.98 28.46 -42.16
N ASN A 581 21.82 29.45 -43.04
CA ASN A 581 21.93 29.23 -44.48
C ASN A 581 23.37 28.85 -44.88
N GLY A 582 24.36 29.51 -44.36
CA GLY A 582 25.80 29.19 -44.62
C GLY A 582 26.15 27.76 -44.13
N MET A 583 25.61 27.32 -42.98
CA MET A 583 25.78 25.96 -42.53
C MET A 583 25.09 24.93 -43.46
N ALA A 584 23.88 25.24 -43.92
CA ALA A 584 23.15 24.38 -44.85
C ALA A 584 23.93 24.17 -46.17
N ASP A 585 24.48 25.25 -46.70
CA ASP A 585 25.32 25.17 -47.90
C ASP A 585 26.56 24.31 -47.71
N GLN A 586 27.24 24.48 -46.56
CA GLN A 586 28.42 23.67 -46.24
C GLN A 586 28.09 22.17 -46.09
N LEU A 587 26.98 21.85 -45.40
CA LEU A 587 26.52 20.50 -45.21
C LEU A 587 26.18 19.82 -46.56
N ASN A 588 25.43 20.53 -47.43
CA ASN A 588 25.13 20.03 -48.77
C ASN A 588 26.37 19.82 -49.63
N LYS A 589 27.34 20.75 -49.56
CA LYS A 589 28.59 20.63 -50.32
C LYS A 589 29.42 19.43 -49.86
N ILE A 590 29.48 19.16 -48.56
CA ILE A 590 30.27 18.03 -48.01
C ILE A 590 29.59 16.71 -48.24
N ALA A 591 28.26 16.65 -48.04
CA ALA A 591 27.48 15.47 -48.30
C ALA A 591 27.47 15.09 -49.77
N GLY A 592 27.40 16.09 -50.67
CA GLY A 592 27.46 15.88 -52.13
C GLY A 592 26.64 14.69 -52.61
N ASN A 593 27.27 13.84 -53.44
CA ASN A 593 26.68 12.59 -53.90
C ASN A 593 27.09 11.37 -53.06
N THR A 594 27.73 11.59 -51.89
CA THR A 594 28.10 10.48 -51.02
C THR A 594 26.90 9.83 -50.38
N THR A 595 26.99 8.50 -50.16
CA THR A 595 25.97 7.71 -49.43
C THR A 595 26.53 7.29 -48.10
N GLY A 596 25.67 7.11 -47.08
CA GLY A 596 26.05 6.71 -45.75
C GLY A 596 25.31 7.50 -44.66
N ALA A 597 25.34 7.02 -43.45
CA ALA A 597 24.59 7.61 -42.33
C ALA A 597 24.98 9.09 -42.09
N GLY A 598 26.25 9.43 -42.24
CA GLY A 598 26.74 10.83 -42.11
C GLY A 598 26.22 11.75 -43.19
N ALA A 599 26.20 11.28 -44.45
CA ALA A 599 25.71 12.04 -45.59
C ALA A 599 24.18 12.29 -45.46
N ASP A 600 23.44 11.27 -45.08
CA ASP A 600 21.97 11.40 -44.88
C ASP A 600 21.65 12.35 -43.73
N ALA A 601 22.35 12.23 -42.61
CA ALA A 601 22.18 13.16 -41.47
C ALA A 601 22.56 14.60 -41.84
N ALA A 602 23.62 14.82 -42.63
CA ALA A 602 24.04 16.13 -43.10
C ALA A 602 22.98 16.76 -44.04
N LYS A 603 22.46 16.03 -45.02
CA LYS A 603 21.38 16.49 -45.89
C LYS A 603 20.11 16.85 -45.14
N ARG A 604 19.73 16.00 -44.19
CA ARG A 604 18.57 16.21 -43.32
C ARG A 604 18.75 17.51 -42.50
N LEU A 605 19.88 17.67 -41.82
CA LEU A 605 20.15 18.88 -41.05
C LEU A 605 20.22 20.14 -41.92
N ALA A 606 20.78 20.06 -43.14
CA ALA A 606 20.80 21.17 -44.07
C ALA A 606 19.38 21.62 -44.45
N ALA A 607 18.48 20.68 -44.77
CA ALA A 607 17.09 21.00 -45.08
C ALA A 607 16.36 21.62 -43.88
N ASP A 608 16.58 21.12 -42.68
CA ASP A 608 15.95 21.65 -41.46
C ASP A 608 16.54 23.02 -41.07
N ALA A 609 17.81 23.28 -41.29
CA ALA A 609 18.42 24.57 -41.08
C ALA A 609 17.82 25.65 -42.00
N VAL A 610 17.58 25.34 -43.30
CA VAL A 610 16.91 26.21 -44.23
C VAL A 610 15.46 26.52 -43.79
N LYS A 611 14.69 25.50 -43.37
CA LYS A 611 13.34 25.69 -42.83
C LYS A 611 13.36 26.60 -41.59
N LEU A 612 14.35 26.38 -40.68
CA LEU A 612 14.48 27.21 -39.48
C LEU A 612 14.87 28.68 -39.85
N ALA A 613 15.74 28.87 -40.82
CA ALA A 613 16.09 30.20 -41.31
C ALA A 613 14.86 30.93 -41.90
N GLN A 614 13.94 30.23 -42.56
CA GLN A 614 12.69 30.75 -43.11
C GLN A 614 11.57 30.94 -42.09
N ALA A 615 11.69 30.32 -40.90
CA ALA A 615 10.69 30.45 -39.82
C ALA A 615 10.66 31.89 -39.25
N ASN A 616 9.71 32.17 -38.36
CA ASN A 616 9.67 33.48 -37.67
C ASN A 616 10.76 33.56 -36.56
N GLU A 617 11.02 34.80 -36.10
CA GLU A 617 12.02 35.08 -35.05
C GLU A 617 11.76 34.30 -33.78
N GLU A 618 10.51 34.16 -33.34
CA GLU A 618 10.12 33.40 -32.14
C GLU A 618 10.50 31.94 -32.25
N THR A 619 10.34 31.31 -33.40
CA THR A 619 10.74 29.92 -33.65
C THR A 619 12.25 29.75 -33.59
N ARG A 620 13.02 30.70 -34.16
CA ARG A 620 14.49 30.69 -34.03
C ARG A 620 14.94 30.91 -32.60
N ALA A 621 14.28 31.81 -31.85
CA ALA A 621 14.56 31.98 -30.43
C ALA A 621 14.28 30.70 -29.62
N ARG A 622 13.20 29.98 -29.91
CA ARG A 622 12.94 28.68 -29.32
C ARG A 622 14.00 27.65 -29.67
N ALA A 623 14.43 27.59 -30.92
CA ALA A 623 15.51 26.73 -31.35
C ALA A 623 16.82 27.09 -30.61
N GLN A 624 17.19 28.37 -30.56
CA GLN A 624 18.36 28.80 -29.75
C GLN A 624 18.26 28.31 -28.32
N ASN A 625 17.12 28.46 -27.65
CA ASN A 625 16.93 28.04 -26.27
C ASN A 625 17.05 26.51 -26.13
N ALA A 626 16.55 25.74 -27.10
CA ALA A 626 16.63 24.29 -27.12
C ALA A 626 18.08 23.74 -27.15
N PHE A 627 19.01 24.47 -27.72
CA PHE A 627 20.44 24.11 -27.76
C PHE A 627 21.26 24.75 -26.64
N ILE A 628 21.05 26.04 -26.36
CA ILE A 628 21.94 26.85 -25.52
C ILE A 628 21.65 26.67 -24.04
N ALA A 629 20.36 26.59 -23.64
CA ALA A 629 20.06 26.43 -22.23
C ALA A 629 20.61 25.12 -21.65
N PRO A 630 20.50 23.95 -22.34
CA PRO A 630 21.17 22.71 -21.91
C PRO A 630 22.69 22.82 -21.94
N LEU A 631 23.27 23.51 -22.93
CA LEU A 631 24.72 23.77 -23.03
C LEU A 631 25.24 24.52 -21.80
N GLU A 632 24.59 25.60 -21.40
CA GLU A 632 24.97 26.38 -20.20
C GLU A 632 24.97 25.50 -18.94
N THR A 633 23.97 24.60 -18.83
CA THR A 633 23.90 23.63 -17.73
C THR A 633 25.10 22.68 -17.76
N GLY A 634 25.43 22.12 -18.92
CA GLY A 634 26.57 21.22 -19.11
C GLY A 634 27.93 21.94 -18.84
N ILE A 635 28.06 23.17 -19.29
CA ILE A 635 29.27 24.02 -19.04
C ILE A 635 29.42 24.28 -17.55
N ALA A 636 28.34 24.62 -16.84
CA ALA A 636 28.39 24.86 -15.40
C ALA A 636 28.81 23.60 -14.64
N GLN A 637 28.27 22.43 -15.01
CA GLN A 637 28.68 21.13 -14.44
C GLN A 637 30.14 20.82 -14.74
N LEU A 638 30.59 21.05 -15.96
CA LEU A 638 31.98 20.83 -16.37
C LEU A 638 32.94 21.71 -15.58
N ARG A 639 32.64 23.03 -15.43
CA ARG A 639 33.39 23.93 -14.57
C ARG A 639 33.51 23.40 -13.14
N GLY A 640 32.43 22.87 -12.59
CA GLY A 640 32.44 22.21 -11.29
C GLY A 640 33.43 21.03 -11.25
N PHE A 641 33.33 20.09 -12.19
CA PHE A 641 34.22 18.92 -12.26
C PHE A 641 35.72 19.27 -12.40
N LEU A 642 36.06 20.36 -13.09
CA LEU A 642 37.46 20.82 -13.24
C LEU A 642 38.05 21.39 -11.96
N THR A 643 37.23 21.67 -10.93
CA THR A 643 37.65 22.15 -9.60
C THR A 643 37.66 21.05 -8.56
N ALA A 644 37.61 19.77 -8.99
CA ALA A 644 37.62 18.62 -8.07
C ALA A 644 38.83 18.67 -7.12
N GLN A 645 38.58 18.26 -5.88
CA GLN A 645 39.58 18.25 -4.81
C GLN A 645 39.73 16.86 -4.23
N GLN A 646 40.85 16.59 -3.59
CA GLN A 646 41.08 15.35 -2.88
C GLN A 646 40.03 15.17 -1.77
N ILE A 647 39.39 14.02 -1.76
CA ILE A 647 38.38 13.66 -0.77
C ILE A 647 39.03 12.78 0.29
N SER A 648 38.93 13.20 1.54
CA SER A 648 39.25 12.40 2.72
C SER A 648 38.04 12.27 3.62
N ARG A 649 38.09 11.36 4.55
CA ARG A 649 37.06 11.21 5.58
C ARG A 649 36.73 12.55 6.27
N ASP A 650 37.74 13.38 6.48
CA ASP A 650 37.60 14.59 7.29
C ASP A 650 36.92 15.73 6.52
N ASN A 651 37.06 15.78 5.19
CA ASN A 651 36.49 16.86 4.37
C ASN A 651 35.15 16.48 3.70
N LEU A 652 34.58 15.29 4.00
CA LEU A 652 33.24 14.97 3.60
C LEU A 652 32.20 15.95 4.22
N PRO A 653 31.12 16.32 3.51
CA PRO A 653 30.10 17.21 4.03
C PRO A 653 29.51 16.71 5.36
N ALA A 654 29.30 17.62 6.31
CA ALA A 654 28.75 17.27 7.62
C ALA A 654 27.39 16.59 7.51
N ALA A 655 26.53 17.05 6.60
CA ALA A 655 25.24 16.42 6.34
C ALA A 655 25.38 14.96 5.86
N LEU A 656 26.37 14.67 4.99
CA LEU A 656 26.64 13.31 4.56
C LEU A 656 27.19 12.46 5.72
N LYS A 657 28.10 12.98 6.53
CA LYS A 657 28.64 12.26 7.70
C LYS A 657 27.53 11.85 8.67
N GLN A 658 26.58 12.75 8.96
CA GLN A 658 25.47 12.50 9.87
C GLN A 658 24.51 11.38 9.39
N LEU A 659 24.46 11.11 8.09
CA LEU A 659 23.68 9.98 7.54
C LEU A 659 24.36 8.62 7.74
N TRP A 660 25.67 8.59 8.05
CA TRP A 660 26.49 7.39 8.12
C TRP A 660 27.16 7.15 9.46
N VAL A 661 27.34 8.18 10.27
CA VAL A 661 27.99 8.09 11.57
C VAL A 661 27.23 8.95 12.57
N THR A 662 26.90 8.35 13.69
CA THR A 662 26.25 9.03 14.82
C THR A 662 27.25 9.87 15.60
N PRO A 663 26.81 10.84 16.42
CA PRO A 663 27.71 11.65 17.24
C PRO A 663 28.54 10.84 18.24
N ASP A 664 28.06 9.68 18.69
CA ASP A 664 28.75 8.74 19.57
C ASP A 664 29.70 7.77 18.83
N GLY A 665 29.86 7.93 17.50
CA GLY A 665 30.84 7.20 16.70
C GLY A 665 30.34 5.86 16.11
N ARG A 666 29.10 5.46 16.35
CA ARG A 666 28.51 4.28 15.70
C ARG A 666 28.37 4.54 14.20
N ALA A 667 28.64 3.50 13.41
CA ALA A 667 28.64 3.64 11.96
C ALA A 667 27.57 2.74 11.32
N ARG A 668 27.00 3.26 10.22
CA ARG A 668 26.01 2.57 9.39
C ARG A 668 26.69 1.79 8.26
N VAL A 669 26.23 0.59 8.03
CA VAL A 669 26.51 -0.21 6.83
C VAL A 669 25.19 -0.41 6.10
N GLU A 670 25.14 -0.05 4.83
CA GLU A 670 23.99 -0.26 3.96
C GLU A 670 24.31 -1.35 2.94
N VAL A 671 23.39 -2.31 2.79
CA VAL A 671 23.54 -3.47 1.92
C VAL A 671 22.39 -3.48 0.92
N ALA A 672 22.72 -3.46 -0.37
CA ALA A 672 21.74 -3.50 -1.43
C ALA A 672 21.59 -4.93 -1.99
N PRO A 673 20.35 -5.39 -2.27
CA PRO A 673 20.09 -6.71 -2.85
C PRO A 673 20.48 -6.77 -4.32
N LYS A 674 20.85 -7.98 -4.77
CA LYS A 674 21.08 -8.30 -6.17
C LYS A 674 19.82 -8.92 -6.77
N GLY A 675 19.35 -8.37 -7.89
CA GLY A 675 18.18 -8.83 -8.61
C GLY A 675 17.02 -7.84 -8.58
N ASP A 676 15.86 -8.27 -9.08
CA ASP A 676 14.64 -7.44 -9.06
C ASP A 676 14.09 -7.32 -7.64
N THR A 677 14.06 -6.11 -7.12
CA THR A 677 13.58 -5.84 -5.77
C THR A 677 12.05 -5.83 -5.63
N ASN A 678 11.32 -5.98 -6.73
CA ASN A 678 9.88 -6.25 -6.73
C ASN A 678 9.57 -7.74 -6.56
N ASP A 679 10.57 -8.62 -6.68
CA ASP A 679 10.41 -10.06 -6.42
C ASP A 679 10.59 -10.36 -4.92
N THR A 680 9.50 -10.78 -4.29
CA THR A 680 9.45 -11.10 -2.86
C THR A 680 10.44 -12.21 -2.48
N GLU A 681 10.69 -13.20 -3.34
CA GLU A 681 11.61 -14.30 -3.01
C GLU A 681 13.08 -13.84 -3.07
N VAL A 682 13.40 -12.93 -3.99
CA VAL A 682 14.70 -12.25 -4.03
C VAL A 682 14.95 -11.51 -2.71
N LEU A 683 13.97 -10.71 -2.26
CA LEU A 683 14.08 -9.97 -0.99
C LEU A 683 14.18 -10.89 0.22
N ARG A 684 13.43 -11.98 0.25
CA ARG A 684 13.47 -12.97 1.35
C ARG A 684 14.79 -13.72 1.43
N SER A 685 15.30 -14.15 0.27
CA SER A 685 16.60 -14.81 0.15
C SER A 685 17.73 -13.89 0.63
N PHE A 686 17.71 -12.64 0.18
CA PHE A 686 18.64 -11.60 0.59
C PHE A 686 18.58 -11.32 2.10
N ALA A 687 17.38 -11.07 2.65
CA ALA A 687 17.20 -10.80 4.09
C ALA A 687 17.71 -11.95 4.95
N ARG A 688 17.42 -13.20 4.58
CA ARG A 688 17.92 -14.40 5.30
C ARG A 688 19.44 -14.49 5.24
N ALA A 689 20.05 -14.24 4.08
CA ALA A 689 21.49 -14.30 3.91
C ALA A 689 22.20 -13.24 4.78
N VAL A 690 21.68 -12.01 4.81
CA VAL A 690 22.25 -10.94 5.65
C VAL A 690 22.07 -11.24 7.14
N LEU A 691 20.87 -11.67 7.58
CA LEU A 691 20.60 -12.02 8.99
C LEU A 691 21.44 -13.19 9.50
N ALA A 692 21.82 -14.13 8.64
CA ALA A 692 22.71 -15.24 9.00
C ALA A 692 24.11 -14.76 9.38
N VAL A 693 24.59 -13.66 8.81
CA VAL A 693 25.91 -13.06 9.09
C VAL A 693 25.80 -11.98 10.17
N TYR A 694 24.75 -11.16 10.13
CA TYR A 694 24.49 -10.06 11.06
C TYR A 694 23.05 -10.10 11.60
N PRO A 695 22.79 -10.79 12.73
CA PRO A 695 21.46 -10.92 13.32
C PRO A 695 20.84 -9.61 13.78
N ASN A 696 21.64 -8.56 13.99
CA ASN A 696 21.19 -7.21 14.38
C ASN A 696 20.87 -6.30 13.19
N ALA A 697 20.87 -6.82 11.98
CA ALA A 697 20.48 -6.06 10.78
C ALA A 697 19.01 -5.65 10.83
N THR A 698 18.69 -4.53 10.17
CA THR A 698 17.33 -3.95 10.05
C THR A 698 17.12 -3.36 8.65
N GLY A 699 15.88 -2.98 8.31
CA GLY A 699 15.54 -2.39 7.02
C GLY A 699 14.38 -3.09 6.33
N GLY A 700 13.89 -2.53 5.22
CA GLY A 700 12.68 -2.98 4.53
C GLY A 700 12.59 -4.50 4.32
N PRO A 701 13.57 -5.16 3.68
CA PRO A 701 13.53 -6.61 3.45
C PRO A 701 13.42 -7.45 4.72
N ILE A 702 14.07 -7.00 5.81
CA ILE A 702 13.99 -7.68 7.10
C ILE A 702 12.64 -7.43 7.77
N SER A 703 12.17 -6.20 7.75
CA SER A 703 10.85 -5.85 8.28
C SER A 703 9.73 -6.61 7.57
N ILE A 704 9.80 -6.80 6.25
CA ILE A 704 8.86 -7.63 5.48
C ILE A 704 8.94 -9.10 5.94
N LEU A 705 10.15 -9.66 6.09
CA LEU A 705 10.34 -11.05 6.50
C LEU A 705 9.83 -11.30 7.92
N GLU A 706 10.20 -10.45 8.88
CA GLU A 706 9.89 -10.64 10.29
C GLU A 706 8.44 -10.28 10.61
N SER A 707 7.87 -9.24 9.97
CA SER A 707 6.44 -8.93 10.11
C SER A 707 5.56 -10.06 9.58
N SER A 708 5.96 -10.69 8.46
CA SER A 708 5.24 -11.84 7.91
C SER A 708 5.20 -13.01 8.89
N ARG A 709 6.33 -13.35 9.51
CA ARG A 709 6.41 -14.40 10.54
C ARG A 709 5.55 -14.06 11.75
N THR A 710 5.63 -12.82 12.22
CA THR A 710 4.86 -12.34 13.37
C THR A 710 3.36 -12.43 13.10
N VAL A 711 2.91 -11.99 11.94
CA VAL A 711 1.49 -11.99 11.56
C VAL A 711 0.97 -13.42 11.41
N VAL A 712 1.65 -14.29 10.66
CA VAL A 712 1.22 -15.69 10.50
C VAL A 712 1.14 -16.38 11.86
N ARG A 713 2.14 -16.18 12.71
CA ARG A 713 2.14 -16.73 14.08
C ARG A 713 0.95 -16.20 14.89
N ALA A 714 0.69 -14.90 14.86
CA ALA A 714 -0.43 -14.28 15.58
C ALA A 714 -1.78 -14.88 15.16
N PHE A 715 -1.98 -15.15 13.86
CA PHE A 715 -3.22 -15.77 13.37
C PHE A 715 -3.34 -17.26 13.73
N LEU A 716 -2.24 -18.01 13.73
CA LEU A 716 -2.25 -19.40 14.20
C LEU A 716 -2.56 -19.49 15.70
N GLU A 717 -1.94 -18.61 16.52
CA GLU A 717 -2.20 -18.51 17.95
C GLU A 717 -3.67 -18.09 18.20
N ALA A 718 -4.17 -17.04 17.53
CA ALA A 718 -5.56 -16.63 17.66
C ALA A 718 -6.54 -17.73 17.24
N GLY A 719 -6.27 -18.43 16.14
CA GLY A 719 -7.08 -19.57 15.69
C GLY A 719 -7.11 -20.70 16.72
N PHE A 720 -5.98 -21.01 17.32
CA PHE A 720 -5.88 -22.00 18.39
C PHE A 720 -6.68 -21.57 19.65
N TYR A 721 -6.46 -20.33 20.11
CA TYR A 721 -7.19 -19.80 21.28
C TYR A 721 -8.69 -19.70 21.02
N ALA A 722 -9.12 -19.31 19.82
CA ALA A 722 -10.53 -19.31 19.42
C ALA A 722 -11.13 -20.72 19.50
N LEU A 723 -10.47 -21.72 18.89
CA LEU A 723 -10.95 -23.09 18.86
C LEU A 723 -11.06 -23.67 20.29
N VAL A 724 -10.05 -23.47 21.11
CA VAL A 724 -10.01 -23.97 22.50
C VAL A 724 -11.09 -23.29 23.36
N SER A 725 -11.20 -21.96 23.31
CA SER A 725 -12.19 -21.21 24.09
C SER A 725 -13.62 -21.56 23.69
N ILE A 726 -13.89 -21.69 22.38
CA ILE A 726 -15.19 -22.12 21.85
C ILE A 726 -15.50 -23.57 22.28
N ALA A 727 -14.52 -24.48 22.20
CA ALA A 727 -14.70 -25.85 22.64
C ALA A 727 -15.07 -25.95 24.13
N ILE A 728 -14.38 -25.16 24.97
CA ILE A 728 -14.67 -25.06 26.41
C ILE A 728 -16.08 -24.51 26.65
N LEU A 729 -16.44 -23.40 25.98
CA LEU A 729 -17.79 -22.82 26.10
C LEU A 729 -18.89 -23.82 25.70
N LEU A 730 -18.69 -24.49 24.56
CA LEU A 730 -19.62 -25.54 24.12
C LEU A 730 -19.72 -26.70 25.12
N TRP A 731 -18.58 -27.15 25.67
CA TRP A 731 -18.55 -28.24 26.62
C TRP A 731 -19.25 -27.88 27.93
N ILE A 732 -19.07 -26.67 28.46
CA ILE A 732 -19.77 -26.18 29.67
C ILE A 732 -21.29 -26.22 29.47
N VAL A 733 -21.80 -25.82 28.29
CA VAL A 733 -23.25 -25.76 28.04
C VAL A 733 -23.83 -27.10 27.59
N LEU A 734 -23.14 -27.80 26.68
CA LEU A 734 -23.65 -29.05 26.10
C LEU A 734 -23.41 -30.25 27.03
N ARG A 735 -22.37 -30.21 27.89
CA ARG A 735 -22.04 -31.29 28.85
C ARG A 735 -21.83 -32.68 28.20
N ARG A 736 -21.62 -32.75 26.86
CA ARG A 736 -21.40 -33.98 26.09
C ARG A 736 -20.38 -33.75 25.02
N PHE A 737 -19.26 -34.47 25.04
CA PHE A 737 -18.16 -34.31 24.08
C PHE A 737 -18.61 -34.58 22.62
N GLY A 738 -19.45 -35.60 22.39
CA GLY A 738 -19.98 -35.86 21.07
C GLY A 738 -20.77 -34.70 20.46
N ASP A 739 -21.53 -33.94 21.25
CA ASP A 739 -22.30 -32.79 20.80
C ASP A 739 -21.39 -31.60 20.47
N VAL A 740 -20.26 -31.47 21.21
CA VAL A 740 -19.20 -30.49 20.88
C VAL A 740 -18.60 -30.84 19.51
N LEU A 741 -18.25 -32.10 19.28
CA LEU A 741 -17.73 -32.55 17.97
C LEU A 741 -18.73 -32.33 16.83
N LEU A 742 -20.03 -32.61 17.04
CA LEU A 742 -21.09 -32.35 16.05
C LEU A 742 -21.21 -30.86 15.67
N THR A 743 -20.66 -29.95 16.50
CA THR A 743 -20.64 -28.52 16.25
C THR A 743 -19.30 -28.08 15.61
N LEU A 744 -18.16 -28.61 16.09
CA LEU A 744 -16.85 -28.23 15.65
C LEU A 744 -16.43 -28.87 14.31
N VAL A 745 -16.82 -30.13 14.04
CA VAL A 745 -16.43 -30.82 12.79
C VAL A 745 -16.95 -30.07 11.55
N PRO A 746 -18.25 -29.66 11.48
CA PRO A 746 -18.71 -28.84 10.36
C PRO A 746 -18.06 -27.47 10.26
N LEU A 747 -17.58 -26.93 11.38
CA LEU A 747 -16.88 -25.66 11.40
C LEU A 747 -15.47 -25.78 10.78
N LEU A 748 -14.71 -26.77 11.22
CA LEU A 748 -13.37 -27.03 10.70
C LEU A 748 -13.40 -27.42 9.22
N LEU A 749 -14.39 -28.23 8.85
CA LEU A 749 -14.64 -28.58 7.45
C LEU A 749 -14.87 -27.33 6.57
N ALA A 750 -15.68 -26.39 7.05
CA ALA A 750 -15.89 -25.12 6.33
C ALA A 750 -14.58 -24.33 6.17
N GLY A 751 -13.73 -24.34 7.18
CA GLY A 751 -12.40 -23.72 7.10
C GLY A 751 -11.50 -24.37 6.05
N VAL A 752 -11.41 -25.70 6.05
CA VAL A 752 -10.61 -26.45 5.07
C VAL A 752 -11.12 -26.19 3.64
N VAL A 753 -12.40 -26.33 3.40
CA VAL A 753 -13.01 -26.09 2.07
C VAL A 753 -12.82 -24.64 1.63
N THR A 754 -12.88 -23.67 2.54
CA THR A 754 -12.58 -22.26 2.22
C THR A 754 -11.16 -22.10 1.69
N LEU A 755 -10.18 -22.72 2.33
CA LEU A 755 -8.77 -22.65 1.90
C LEU A 755 -8.55 -23.40 0.58
N GLU A 756 -9.20 -24.55 0.37
CA GLU A 756 -9.16 -25.27 -0.90
C GLU A 756 -9.69 -24.41 -2.06
N ILE A 757 -10.81 -23.72 -1.83
CA ILE A 757 -11.39 -22.82 -2.84
C ILE A 757 -10.44 -21.62 -3.08
N CYS A 758 -9.78 -21.09 -2.06
CA CYS A 758 -8.79 -20.02 -2.25
C CYS A 758 -7.70 -20.44 -3.25
N VAL A 759 -7.20 -21.67 -3.15
CA VAL A 759 -6.21 -22.18 -4.11
C VAL A 759 -6.80 -22.31 -5.51
N LEU A 760 -8.04 -22.84 -5.63
CA LEU A 760 -8.69 -23.01 -6.94
C LEU A 760 -8.98 -21.71 -7.68
N ILE A 761 -9.21 -20.61 -6.95
CA ILE A 761 -9.48 -19.28 -7.55
C ILE A 761 -8.25 -18.37 -7.55
N ASP A 762 -7.07 -18.91 -7.27
CA ASP A 762 -5.80 -18.20 -7.21
C ASP A 762 -5.86 -16.95 -6.31
N MET A 763 -6.41 -17.13 -5.10
CA MET A 763 -6.51 -16.08 -4.09
C MET A 763 -5.50 -16.34 -2.97
N PRO A 764 -4.32 -15.73 -3.00
CA PRO A 764 -3.32 -15.90 -1.94
C PRO A 764 -3.82 -15.32 -0.61
N LEU A 765 -3.39 -15.92 0.47
CA LEU A 765 -3.54 -15.30 1.79
C LEU A 765 -2.59 -14.11 1.88
N ASN A 766 -2.98 -13.07 2.60
CA ASN A 766 -2.17 -11.89 2.85
C ASN A 766 -2.47 -11.30 4.24
N PHE A 767 -1.74 -10.25 4.63
CA PHE A 767 -1.88 -9.60 5.93
C PHE A 767 -3.29 -9.07 6.25
N ALA A 768 -4.10 -8.76 5.24
CA ALA A 768 -5.43 -8.22 5.41
C ALA A 768 -6.49 -9.34 5.44
N ASN A 769 -6.44 -10.29 4.50
CA ASN A 769 -7.51 -11.28 4.36
C ASN A 769 -7.41 -12.45 5.36
N ILE A 770 -6.22 -12.78 5.87
CA ILE A 770 -6.02 -13.89 6.80
C ILE A 770 -6.87 -13.77 8.09
N ILE A 771 -7.26 -12.54 8.46
CA ILE A 771 -8.16 -12.26 9.59
C ILE A 771 -9.50 -13.01 9.47
N ALA A 772 -9.93 -13.33 8.23
CA ALA A 772 -11.16 -14.06 7.99
C ALA A 772 -11.18 -15.46 8.63
N LEU A 773 -10.03 -16.12 8.81
CA LEU A 773 -9.95 -17.51 9.29
C LEU A 773 -10.33 -17.65 10.78
N PRO A 774 -9.74 -16.92 11.75
CA PRO A 774 -10.21 -16.95 13.13
C PRO A 774 -11.61 -16.38 13.31
N LEU A 775 -12.00 -15.38 12.51
CA LEU A 775 -13.36 -14.83 12.52
C LEU A 775 -14.39 -15.87 12.08
N LEU A 776 -14.09 -16.68 11.07
CA LEU A 776 -14.92 -17.80 10.65
C LEU A 776 -15.19 -18.76 11.81
N LEU A 777 -14.22 -19.02 12.69
CA LEU A 777 -14.42 -19.88 13.84
C LEU A 777 -15.47 -19.29 14.80
N GLY A 778 -15.38 -18.00 15.12
CA GLY A 778 -16.32 -17.32 16.01
C GLY A 778 -17.72 -17.20 15.41
N VAL A 779 -17.84 -16.63 14.21
CA VAL A 779 -19.11 -16.40 13.52
C VAL A 779 -19.75 -17.71 13.06
N GLY A 780 -18.92 -18.62 12.52
CA GLY A 780 -19.37 -19.87 11.98
C GLY A 780 -19.95 -20.81 13.03
N VAL A 781 -19.43 -20.78 14.25
CA VAL A 781 -19.97 -21.63 15.32
C VAL A 781 -21.36 -21.18 15.78
N ALA A 782 -21.69 -19.87 15.69
CA ALA A 782 -22.98 -19.36 16.12
C ALA A 782 -24.14 -20.05 15.37
N PHE A 783 -24.06 -20.19 14.04
CA PHE A 783 -25.07 -20.87 13.24
C PHE A 783 -25.22 -22.33 13.66
N LYS A 784 -24.15 -23.01 13.98
CA LYS A 784 -24.12 -24.41 14.37
C LYS A 784 -24.69 -24.65 15.78
N ILE A 785 -24.53 -23.69 16.67
CA ILE A 785 -25.09 -23.69 18.03
C ILE A 785 -26.63 -23.72 17.98
N TYR A 786 -27.24 -22.94 17.09
CA TYR A 786 -28.68 -22.92 16.95
C TYR A 786 -29.21 -24.28 16.52
N TYR A 787 -28.58 -24.96 15.56
CA TYR A 787 -28.99 -26.27 15.08
C TYR A 787 -28.80 -27.38 16.15
N ILE A 788 -27.66 -27.44 16.82
CA ILE A 788 -27.37 -28.48 17.81
C ILE A 788 -28.33 -28.38 19.01
N LEU A 789 -28.67 -27.17 19.47
CA LEU A 789 -29.59 -26.97 20.58
C LEU A 789 -31.06 -27.29 20.20
N ALA A 790 -31.47 -26.96 18.97
CA ALA A 790 -32.76 -27.34 18.42
C ALA A 790 -32.89 -28.87 18.29
N TRP A 791 -31.87 -29.56 17.78
CA TRP A 791 -31.82 -31.01 17.66
C TRP A 791 -31.90 -31.70 19.05
N ARG A 792 -31.17 -31.17 20.03
CA ARG A 792 -31.26 -31.67 21.43
C ARG A 792 -32.61 -31.49 22.08
N SER A 793 -33.38 -30.50 21.68
CA SER A 793 -34.75 -30.29 22.14
C SER A 793 -35.76 -31.27 21.47
N GLY A 794 -35.30 -32.17 20.61
CA GLY A 794 -36.10 -33.18 19.96
C GLY A 794 -36.78 -32.73 18.66
N ARG A 795 -36.39 -31.57 18.10
CA ARG A 795 -36.93 -31.08 16.83
C ARG A 795 -36.42 -31.90 15.67
N THR A 796 -37.33 -32.37 14.85
CA THR A 796 -37.11 -32.91 13.50
C THR A 796 -37.40 -31.82 12.48
N ASN A 797 -37.15 -32.02 11.22
CA ASN A 797 -37.45 -31.06 10.13
C ASN A 797 -36.81 -29.67 10.35
N LEU A 798 -35.54 -29.69 10.72
CA LEU A 798 -34.80 -28.46 11.08
C LEU A 798 -34.78 -27.43 9.95
N LEU A 799 -34.64 -27.89 8.70
CA LEU A 799 -34.58 -27.01 7.54
C LEU A 799 -35.87 -26.27 7.24
N GLN A 800 -37.00 -26.85 7.66
CA GLN A 800 -38.33 -26.26 7.44
C GLN A 800 -38.69 -25.23 8.53
N SER A 801 -37.93 -25.18 9.61
CA SER A 801 -38.24 -24.38 10.79
C SER A 801 -37.90 -22.88 10.64
N SER A 802 -38.50 -22.07 11.50
CA SER A 802 -38.14 -20.64 11.66
C SER A 802 -36.67 -20.41 11.97
N LEU A 803 -36.01 -21.44 12.54
CA LEU A 803 -34.57 -21.39 12.82
C LEU A 803 -33.74 -21.27 11.54
N THR A 804 -34.00 -22.13 10.55
CA THR A 804 -33.27 -22.07 9.26
C THR A 804 -33.51 -20.76 8.55
N ARG A 805 -34.73 -20.21 8.60
CA ARG A 805 -35.04 -18.87 8.09
C ARG A 805 -34.16 -17.81 8.75
N ALA A 806 -34.06 -17.81 10.07
CA ALA A 806 -33.23 -16.88 10.80
C ALA A 806 -31.74 -17.02 10.43
N VAL A 807 -31.21 -18.26 10.37
CA VAL A 807 -29.82 -18.54 10.03
C VAL A 807 -29.48 -18.09 8.61
N ILE A 808 -30.33 -18.38 7.62
CA ILE A 808 -30.07 -17.98 6.23
C ILE A 808 -30.06 -16.46 6.08
N TRP A 809 -31.05 -15.75 6.63
CA TRP A 809 -31.10 -14.29 6.52
C TRP A 809 -30.02 -13.59 7.32
N SER A 810 -29.68 -14.11 8.49
CA SER A 810 -28.55 -13.65 9.28
C SER A 810 -27.23 -13.84 8.54
N ALA A 811 -27.00 -15.02 7.98
CA ALA A 811 -25.79 -15.24 7.16
C ALA A 811 -25.76 -14.32 5.95
N LEU A 812 -26.91 -14.04 5.30
CA LEU A 812 -26.98 -13.16 4.14
C LEU A 812 -26.70 -11.68 4.51
N THR A 813 -27.22 -11.18 5.65
CA THR A 813 -26.89 -9.82 6.13
C THR A 813 -25.41 -9.69 6.46
N THR A 814 -24.83 -10.70 7.10
CA THR A 814 -23.41 -10.71 7.43
C THR A 814 -22.54 -10.82 6.16
N ALA A 815 -22.95 -11.68 5.20
CA ALA A 815 -22.25 -11.79 3.90
C ALA A 815 -22.32 -10.50 3.10
N THR A 816 -23.43 -9.76 3.18
CA THR A 816 -23.55 -8.43 2.52
C THR A 816 -22.66 -7.40 3.18
N ALA A 817 -22.63 -7.33 4.50
CA ALA A 817 -21.77 -6.40 5.22
C ALA A 817 -20.29 -6.67 4.91
N PHE A 818 -19.86 -7.94 4.92
CA PHE A 818 -18.49 -8.30 4.57
C PHE A 818 -18.19 -8.15 3.07
N GLY A 819 -19.16 -8.51 2.23
CA GLY A 819 -19.08 -8.38 0.78
C GLY A 819 -18.99 -6.92 0.32
N SER A 820 -19.50 -5.96 1.08
CA SER A 820 -19.35 -4.55 0.78
C SER A 820 -17.87 -4.10 0.82
N LEU A 821 -17.05 -4.73 1.65
CA LEU A 821 -15.61 -4.49 1.68
C LEU A 821 -14.91 -4.92 0.37
N TRP A 822 -15.47 -5.90 -0.35
CA TRP A 822 -14.96 -6.30 -1.66
C TRP A 822 -15.01 -5.17 -2.69
N LEU A 823 -15.96 -4.25 -2.55
CA LEU A 823 -16.12 -3.10 -3.45
C LEU A 823 -15.11 -1.97 -3.16
N SER A 824 -14.33 -2.09 -2.10
CA SER A 824 -13.29 -1.11 -1.76
C SER A 824 -12.23 -1.01 -2.85
N GLN A 825 -11.78 0.22 -3.13
CA GLN A 825 -10.66 0.47 -4.03
C GLN A 825 -9.31 0.09 -3.42
N HIS A 826 -9.25 -0.11 -2.10
CA HIS A 826 -8.06 -0.58 -1.40
C HIS A 826 -7.94 -2.10 -1.53
N PRO A 827 -6.89 -2.65 -2.20
CA PRO A 827 -6.78 -4.08 -2.50
C PRO A 827 -6.79 -4.97 -1.26
N GLY A 828 -6.15 -4.56 -0.17
CA GLY A 828 -6.16 -5.29 1.10
C GLY A 828 -7.56 -5.43 1.67
N THR A 829 -8.34 -4.34 1.73
CA THR A 829 -9.73 -4.35 2.20
C THR A 829 -10.63 -5.18 1.29
N SER A 830 -10.46 -5.06 -0.03
CA SER A 830 -11.18 -5.85 -1.03
C SER A 830 -10.90 -7.36 -0.86
N SER A 831 -9.64 -7.74 -0.69
CA SER A 831 -9.23 -9.14 -0.47
C SER A 831 -9.81 -9.71 0.84
N MET A 832 -9.83 -8.91 1.92
CA MET A 832 -10.46 -9.28 3.18
C MET A 832 -11.97 -9.54 2.99
N GLY A 833 -12.67 -8.64 2.29
CA GLY A 833 -14.10 -8.79 2.00
C GLY A 833 -14.41 -10.05 1.20
N LYS A 834 -13.60 -10.38 0.20
CA LYS A 834 -13.72 -11.59 -0.61
C LYS A 834 -13.61 -12.86 0.24
N LEU A 835 -12.58 -12.97 1.05
CA LEU A 835 -12.34 -14.15 1.87
C LEU A 835 -13.39 -14.29 2.97
N LEU A 836 -13.82 -13.19 3.60
CA LEU A 836 -14.91 -13.21 4.58
C LEU A 836 -16.24 -13.68 3.97
N ALA A 837 -16.61 -13.18 2.80
CA ALA A 837 -17.83 -13.58 2.11
C ALA A 837 -17.78 -15.08 1.70
N LEU A 838 -16.66 -15.54 1.15
CA LEU A 838 -16.43 -16.95 0.79
C LEU A 838 -16.50 -17.85 2.02
N SER A 839 -15.79 -17.50 3.08
CA SER A 839 -15.74 -18.29 4.30
C SER A 839 -17.12 -18.43 4.96
N LEU A 840 -17.92 -17.36 4.89
CA LEU A 840 -19.28 -17.37 5.41
C LEU A 840 -20.21 -18.24 4.55
N ALA A 841 -20.06 -18.22 3.22
CA ALA A 841 -20.81 -19.10 2.32
C ALA A 841 -20.51 -20.59 2.60
N CYS A 842 -19.23 -20.95 2.75
CA CYS A 842 -18.82 -22.30 3.14
C CYS A 842 -19.37 -22.69 4.52
N THR A 843 -19.34 -21.74 5.46
CA THR A 843 -19.87 -21.96 6.82
C THR A 843 -21.38 -22.17 6.82
N LEU A 844 -22.13 -21.40 6.04
CA LEU A 844 -23.57 -21.55 5.89
C LEU A 844 -23.90 -22.91 5.24
N ALA A 845 -23.21 -23.28 4.17
CA ALA A 845 -23.37 -24.58 3.52
C ALA A 845 -23.11 -25.73 4.49
N ALA A 846 -22.02 -25.64 5.27
CA ALA A 846 -21.73 -26.65 6.30
C ALA A 846 -22.78 -26.71 7.41
N ALA A 847 -23.39 -25.59 7.81
CA ALA A 847 -24.43 -25.54 8.84
C ALA A 847 -25.76 -26.05 8.34
N VAL A 848 -26.14 -25.73 7.08
CA VAL A 848 -27.46 -26.08 6.52
C VAL A 848 -27.49 -27.48 5.89
N LEU A 849 -26.40 -27.93 5.24
CA LEU A 849 -26.34 -29.18 4.50
C LEU A 849 -25.62 -30.29 5.29
N PHE A 850 -24.42 -30.03 5.76
CA PHE A 850 -23.58 -31.06 6.37
C PHE A 850 -23.97 -31.36 7.82
N GLN A 851 -24.18 -30.32 8.66
CA GLN A 851 -24.48 -30.52 10.07
C GLN A 851 -25.80 -31.31 10.34
N PRO A 852 -26.95 -31.06 9.65
CA PRO A 852 -28.13 -31.84 9.81
C PRO A 852 -27.95 -33.34 9.42
N ALA A 853 -27.23 -33.61 8.33
CA ALA A 853 -26.84 -34.95 7.95
C ALA A 853 -25.95 -35.62 9.01
N LEU A 854 -25.01 -34.92 9.60
CA LEU A 854 -24.11 -35.42 10.62
C LEU A 854 -24.85 -35.74 11.94
N MET A 855 -25.77 -34.89 12.39
CA MET A 855 -26.57 -35.08 13.61
C MET A 855 -27.56 -36.23 13.50
N GLY A 856 -28.23 -36.40 12.36
CA GLY A 856 -29.27 -37.44 12.14
C GLY A 856 -30.51 -37.25 13.02
N LYS A 857 -31.25 -38.34 13.25
CA LYS A 857 -32.48 -38.30 14.06
C LYS A 857 -32.18 -37.88 15.51
N PRO A 858 -33.01 -37.01 16.14
CA PRO A 858 -32.88 -36.68 17.54
C PRO A 858 -32.91 -37.92 18.43
N ARG A 859 -32.05 -37.97 19.43
CA ARG A 859 -32.07 -39.04 20.40
C ARG A 859 -33.34 -38.90 21.21
N SER A 860 -34.23 -39.97 21.22
CA SER A 860 -35.39 -40.01 22.08
C SER A 860 -34.96 -39.77 23.54
N ARG A 861 -35.61 -38.84 24.24
CA ARG A 861 -35.48 -38.73 25.69
C ARG A 861 -35.95 -40.05 26.27
N ALA A 862 -35.01 -40.90 26.68
CA ALA A 862 -35.38 -41.95 27.63
C ALA A 862 -36.00 -41.25 28.83
N LYS A 863 -37.32 -41.53 29.07
CA LYS A 863 -38.01 -41.12 30.28
C LYS A 863 -37.14 -41.58 31.45
N ARG A 864 -36.51 -40.67 32.17
CA ARG A 864 -36.06 -40.96 33.51
C ARG A 864 -37.33 -41.07 34.36
N SER A 865 -37.72 -42.32 34.61
CA SER A 865 -38.66 -42.69 35.65
C SER A 865 -38.12 -42.24 36.99
#